data_6b0e76d31e0239240f5f175daa7737aa
#
_entry.id   6b0e76d31e0239240f5f175daa7737aa
#
_cell.length_a   1.000
_cell.length_b   1.000
_cell.length_c   1.000
_cell.angle_alpha   90.00
_cell.angle_beta   90.00
_cell.angle_gamma   90.00
#
_symmetry.space_group_name_H-M   'P 1'
#
loop_
_entity.id
_entity.type
_entity.pdbx_description
1 polymer ?
#
loop_
_entity_poly.entity_id
_entity_poly.type
_entity_poly.pdbx_seq_one_letter_code
_entity_poly.pdbx_strand_id
1 'polypeptide(L)'
;EKYKVDSKVFSMKFLSDLDETDKEIKINYLKCLVKGYNDWIDEIESAVVGMSVHYANTAKKHILNCRYCLKRIEDGINELNDNVKAWDSFQLANRAMFMQRVQIVLQSQFENVYPDNEDLGEILENMDYYQQSDKHTWRPFQLAFLLMSISSITDDTIQNKDRDIVDLIWFPTGGGKTEAYLGLTAFTIFYRKLAHLEESGGTAIIMRYTLRLLASQQFTRASTLICACELIRQESQEKKSIYPRYELGDDEISIGLWIGGSHTPNKNKDAIDCYERLSKAINKNLEYTKEQYNKFQVLKCPWCGTKLVKDVDGKNNIVGKWGYRLKNKKHFYMCCTHEDCQFADKLPLQVVDEELYENPPTLLFATVDKFAMLPWYAEIGRFFATNTCNRTPELIIQDELHLISGPLGSMVGLYETAIDYLCCSKGIHPKIIASTATICRAKEQCAALYNRDVFQFPPQGIDEADSFFARTAKVKEKPGRIYIGLMPAGKTKAMMESRILAALLQIVKESKYDDEIKDAYWTLTTYFNSLKELGKCSTIVQNDVRDNIERMAHRNNYIRGKRIILKADELTSRVSTTELNQTLNKLEKIHYSQDNWDKKIYPVNLLLATNMISVGIDVDRLNAMVILGQPKLTSEYIQASSRVGRKYPGVVFVQYDGVRSRDRSHYEQFKSYHESFYRYVEPTGVTPFSEPARKRALHAVIISLIRHNYFETDEELRSFNKNDYDEEMKELSDYVVSRMDDINSRLSYEISDNNDEVREEIDIIYEKINRLVEHANHEKIEYGNIMGFKKPDMYRILKPFGVDEEEYDSFNTMTSMRNVEAMVNVNVIVLEDEDEKNN
;
A
#
# COMPACT_ATOMS: atom_id res chain seq x y z
N GLU A 1 11.65 21.30 22.47
CA GLU A 1 12.00 22.41 23.40
C GLU A 1 12.83 21.94 24.60
N LYS A 2 12.40 20.86 25.30
CA LYS A 2 13.10 20.34 26.50
C LYS A 2 14.56 19.95 26.21
N TYR A 3 14.80 19.31 25.07
CA TYR A 3 16.13 18.79 24.67
C TYR A 3 16.86 19.70 23.69
N LYS A 4 16.45 20.96 23.54
CA LYS A 4 17.11 22.00 22.72
C LYS A 4 17.38 21.60 21.27
N VAL A 5 16.52 20.79 20.67
CA VAL A 5 16.55 20.49 19.23
C VAL A 5 15.93 21.67 18.49
N ASP A 6 16.69 22.30 17.60
CA ASP A 6 16.19 23.40 16.77
C ASP A 6 15.27 22.87 15.68
N SER A 7 14.10 23.47 15.53
CA SER A 7 13.09 23.09 14.53
C SER A 7 13.58 23.20 13.09
N LYS A 8 14.60 24.00 12.83
CA LYS A 8 15.22 24.20 11.52
C LYS A 8 15.78 22.91 10.94
N VAL A 9 16.22 21.95 11.80
CA VAL A 9 16.70 20.64 11.36
C VAL A 9 15.63 19.83 10.60
N PHE A 10 14.35 20.10 10.83
CA PHE A 10 13.25 19.40 10.17
C PHE A 10 12.80 20.07 8.87
N SER A 11 13.32 21.23 8.51
CA SER A 11 12.94 21.94 7.28
C SER A 11 13.49 21.22 6.05
N MET A 12 12.58 20.73 5.19
CA MET A 12 12.96 20.11 3.91
C MET A 12 13.69 21.11 3.01
N LYS A 13 13.27 22.39 3.02
CA LYS A 13 13.94 23.47 2.28
C LYS A 13 15.37 23.66 2.73
N PHE A 14 15.61 23.79 4.05
CA PHE A 14 16.94 23.94 4.61
C PHE A 14 17.85 22.76 4.28
N LEU A 15 17.34 21.53 4.41
CA LEU A 15 18.11 20.33 4.10
C LEU A 15 18.38 20.14 2.60
N SER A 16 17.51 20.67 1.74
CA SER A 16 17.62 20.58 0.28
C SER A 16 18.46 21.69 -0.38
N ASP A 17 18.88 22.69 0.37
CA ASP A 17 19.72 23.77 -0.15
C ASP A 17 21.03 23.21 -0.70
N LEU A 18 21.39 23.60 -1.93
CA LEU A 18 22.52 23.03 -2.67
C LEU A 18 23.82 23.81 -2.48
N ASP A 19 23.83 24.81 -1.59
CA ASP A 19 25.00 25.61 -1.33
C ASP A 19 26.03 24.80 -0.52
N GLU A 20 27.24 24.58 -1.07
CA GLU A 20 28.27 23.74 -0.48
C GLU A 20 28.82 24.29 0.84
N THR A 21 28.77 25.62 1.04
CA THR A 21 29.27 26.27 2.24
C THR A 21 28.52 25.86 3.50
N ASP A 22 27.33 25.28 3.36
CA ASP A 22 26.43 24.95 4.46
C ASP A 22 26.45 23.48 4.92
N LYS A 23 27.26 22.61 4.31
CA LYS A 23 27.27 21.16 4.68
C LYS A 23 27.56 20.96 6.16
N GLU A 24 28.64 21.56 6.65
CA GLU A 24 29.06 21.42 8.05
C GLU A 24 28.00 21.94 9.02
N ILE A 25 27.34 23.04 8.65
CA ILE A 25 26.25 23.62 9.43
C ILE A 25 25.09 22.63 9.50
N LYS A 26 24.67 22.07 8.38
CA LYS A 26 23.57 21.09 8.31
C LYS A 26 23.87 19.83 9.10
N ILE A 27 25.07 19.30 8.97
CA ILE A 27 25.53 18.13 9.75
C ILE A 27 25.51 18.45 11.27
N ASN A 28 25.91 19.66 11.68
CA ASN A 28 25.83 20.06 13.08
C ASN A 28 24.39 20.14 13.60
N TYR A 29 23.44 20.61 12.79
CA TYR A 29 22.01 20.55 13.14
C TYR A 29 21.52 19.10 13.29
N LEU A 30 21.90 18.18 12.41
CA LEU A 30 21.57 16.76 12.52
C LEU A 30 22.18 16.13 13.80
N LYS A 31 23.43 16.49 14.14
CA LYS A 31 24.08 16.06 15.41
C LYS A 31 23.37 16.60 16.66
N CYS A 32 22.72 17.77 16.56
CA CYS A 32 21.91 18.28 17.68
C CYS A 32 20.66 17.41 17.93
N LEU A 33 20.05 16.84 16.89
CA LEU A 33 18.95 15.88 17.04
C LEU A 33 19.42 14.62 17.79
N VAL A 34 20.57 14.09 17.40
CA VAL A 34 21.22 12.93 18.04
C VAL A 34 21.50 13.22 19.51
N LYS A 35 22.08 14.35 19.81
CA LYS A 35 22.36 14.77 21.19
C LYS A 35 21.08 14.85 22.01
N GLY A 36 20.02 15.47 21.48
CA GLY A 36 18.72 15.54 22.15
C GLY A 36 18.12 14.17 22.43
N TYR A 37 18.28 13.21 21.53
CA TYR A 37 17.82 11.84 21.72
C TYR A 37 18.66 11.11 22.76
N ASN A 38 19.99 11.29 22.74
CA ASN A 38 20.87 10.74 23.77
C ASN A 38 20.54 11.26 25.16
N ASP A 39 20.36 12.57 25.32
CA ASP A 39 20.01 13.19 26.61
C ASP A 39 18.67 12.62 27.15
N TRP A 40 17.70 12.34 26.25
CA TRP A 40 16.46 11.69 26.64
C TRP A 40 16.67 10.24 27.06
N ILE A 41 17.53 9.47 26.37
CA ILE A 41 17.86 8.09 26.76
C ILE A 41 18.53 8.07 28.12
N ASP A 42 19.46 8.99 28.42
CA ASP A 42 20.16 9.10 29.72
C ASP A 42 19.15 9.40 30.86
N GLU A 43 18.16 10.25 30.58
CA GLU A 43 17.08 10.54 31.54
C GLU A 43 16.26 9.29 31.86
N ILE A 44 15.77 8.55 30.83
CA ILE A 44 14.97 7.35 31.08
C ILE A 44 15.81 6.22 31.69
N GLU A 45 17.09 6.12 31.38
CA GLU A 45 18.01 5.14 31.98
C GLU A 45 18.20 5.42 33.48
N SER A 46 18.32 6.67 33.85
CA SER A 46 18.40 7.10 35.26
C SER A 46 17.14 6.75 36.04
N ALA A 47 15.98 6.80 35.41
CA ALA A 47 14.69 6.47 36.03
C ALA A 47 14.53 4.96 36.35
N VAL A 48 15.31 4.08 35.74
CA VAL A 48 15.25 2.62 36.00
C VAL A 48 15.76 2.26 37.39
N VAL A 49 16.65 3.06 37.97
CA VAL A 49 17.30 2.77 39.25
C VAL A 49 16.31 2.58 40.42
N GLY A 50 15.12 3.18 40.33
CA GLY A 50 14.06 3.06 41.35
C GLY A 50 13.01 1.98 41.08
N MET A 51 13.14 1.22 39.98
CA MET A 51 12.12 0.23 39.56
C MET A 51 12.29 -1.14 40.24
N SER A 52 11.20 -1.88 40.37
CA SER A 52 11.30 -3.30 40.78
C SER A 52 12.07 -4.12 39.75
N VAL A 53 12.73 -5.20 40.18
CA VAL A 53 13.60 -6.04 39.30
C VAL A 53 12.90 -6.51 38.02
N HIS A 54 11.62 -6.86 38.12
CA HIS A 54 10.85 -7.33 36.98
C HIS A 54 10.68 -6.24 35.91
N TYR A 55 10.29 -5.03 36.30
CA TYR A 55 10.14 -3.90 35.38
C TYR A 55 11.49 -3.36 34.91
N ALA A 56 12.50 -3.36 35.78
CA ALA A 56 13.84 -2.91 35.43
C ALA A 56 14.46 -3.74 34.28
N ASN A 57 14.25 -5.06 34.24
CA ASN A 57 14.74 -5.91 33.16
C ASN A 57 14.07 -5.59 31.82
N THR A 58 12.78 -5.32 31.82
CA THR A 58 12.06 -4.93 30.61
C THR A 58 12.49 -3.52 30.15
N ALA A 59 12.59 -2.56 31.07
CA ALA A 59 13.05 -1.21 30.80
C ALA A 59 14.48 -1.20 30.20
N LYS A 60 15.38 -2.02 30.71
CA LYS A 60 16.73 -2.17 30.14
C LYS A 60 16.72 -2.64 28.70
N LYS A 61 15.83 -3.59 28.34
CA LYS A 61 15.69 -4.04 26.94
C LYS A 61 15.21 -2.89 26.03
N HIS A 62 14.23 -2.10 26.49
CA HIS A 62 13.78 -0.92 25.73
C HIS A 62 14.91 0.11 25.55
N ILE A 63 15.69 0.39 26.60
CA ILE A 63 16.82 1.31 26.54
C ILE A 63 17.88 0.79 25.57
N LEU A 64 18.21 -0.50 25.58
CA LEU A 64 19.13 -1.09 24.60
C LEU A 64 18.66 -0.87 23.16
N ASN A 65 17.35 -1.03 22.89
CA ASN A 65 16.80 -0.74 21.57
C ASN A 65 16.91 0.77 21.22
N CYS A 66 16.68 1.65 22.19
CA CYS A 66 16.87 3.10 22.00
C CYS A 66 18.33 3.44 21.70
N ARG A 67 19.29 2.85 22.43
CA ARG A 67 20.74 3.01 22.17
C ARG A 67 21.14 2.47 20.80
N TYR A 68 20.58 1.33 20.38
CA TYR A 68 20.83 0.78 19.05
C TYR A 68 20.27 1.69 17.96
N CYS A 69 19.06 2.21 18.13
CA CYS A 69 18.47 3.21 17.22
C CYS A 69 19.34 4.46 17.12
N LEU A 70 19.79 5.00 18.27
CA LEU A 70 20.70 6.15 18.36
C LEU A 70 21.96 5.90 17.54
N LYS A 71 22.63 4.77 17.77
CA LYS A 71 23.83 4.38 17.03
C LYS A 71 23.60 4.36 15.52
N ARG A 72 22.52 3.74 15.06
CA ARG A 72 22.19 3.68 13.62
C ARG A 72 21.97 5.08 13.02
N ILE A 73 21.34 6.00 13.78
CA ILE A 73 21.17 7.40 13.35
C ILE A 73 22.53 8.11 13.27
N GLU A 74 23.41 7.88 14.24
CA GLU A 74 24.78 8.41 14.24
C GLU A 74 25.59 7.88 13.06
N ASP A 75 25.53 6.58 12.81
CA ASP A 75 26.20 5.92 11.68
C ASP A 75 25.70 6.51 10.34
N GLY A 76 24.38 6.75 10.19
CA GLY A 76 23.81 7.41 9.01
C GLY A 76 24.30 8.86 8.85
N ILE A 77 24.40 9.63 9.92
CA ILE A 77 24.95 11.00 9.86
C ILE A 77 26.45 11.01 9.54
N ASN A 78 27.20 10.05 10.07
CA ASN A 78 28.62 9.89 9.75
C ASN A 78 28.78 9.53 8.26
N GLU A 79 27.95 8.63 7.74
CA GLU A 79 27.92 8.28 6.32
C GLU A 79 27.64 9.51 5.44
N LEU A 80 26.67 10.37 5.83
CA LEU A 80 26.44 11.64 5.15
C LEU A 80 27.63 12.60 5.22
N ASN A 81 28.38 12.58 6.31
CA ASN A 81 29.56 13.42 6.45
C ASN A 81 30.73 12.95 5.59
N ASP A 82 30.96 11.64 5.53
CA ASP A 82 32.17 11.04 4.96
C ASP A 82 31.99 10.66 3.48
N ASN A 83 30.76 10.31 3.06
CA ASN A 83 30.42 9.91 1.69
C ASN A 83 29.71 11.06 0.93
N VAL A 84 30.42 11.62 -0.05
CA VAL A 84 29.91 12.75 -0.88
C VAL A 84 28.66 12.33 -1.64
N LYS A 85 28.61 11.11 -2.20
CA LYS A 85 27.45 10.64 -2.97
C LYS A 85 26.23 10.44 -2.08
N ALA A 86 26.43 9.98 -0.84
CA ALA A 86 25.36 9.87 0.15
C ALA A 86 24.82 11.27 0.54
N TRP A 87 25.72 12.23 0.75
CA TRP A 87 25.34 13.60 1.04
C TRP A 87 24.53 14.23 -0.11
N ASP A 88 25.03 14.14 -1.32
CA ASP A 88 24.36 14.65 -2.51
C ASP A 88 22.98 14.02 -2.69
N SER A 89 22.88 12.69 -2.51
CA SER A 89 21.61 11.94 -2.56
C SER A 89 20.63 12.42 -1.49
N PHE A 90 21.12 12.71 -0.29
CA PHE A 90 20.29 13.23 0.80
C PHE A 90 19.75 14.64 0.50
N GLN A 91 20.58 15.53 -0.06
CA GLN A 91 20.12 16.85 -0.48
C GLN A 91 19.06 16.75 -1.60
N LEU A 92 19.32 15.94 -2.63
CA LEU A 92 18.39 15.76 -3.74
C LEU A 92 17.08 15.10 -3.30
N ALA A 93 17.15 14.12 -2.37
CA ALA A 93 15.96 13.50 -1.80
C ALA A 93 15.11 14.51 -1.02
N ASN A 94 15.72 15.35 -0.19
CA ASN A 94 15.02 16.44 0.50
C ASN A 94 14.42 17.43 -0.50
N ARG A 95 15.11 17.72 -1.60
CA ARG A 95 14.61 18.59 -2.67
C ARG A 95 13.39 18.00 -3.35
N ALA A 96 13.43 16.73 -3.73
CA ALA A 96 12.31 16.04 -4.35
C ALA A 96 11.08 15.96 -3.42
N MET A 97 11.30 15.66 -2.13
CA MET A 97 10.24 15.64 -1.12
C MET A 97 9.64 17.03 -0.90
N PHE A 98 10.48 18.05 -0.88
CA PHE A 98 10.04 19.44 -0.80
C PHE A 98 9.14 19.82 -2.00
N MET A 99 9.61 19.55 -3.22
CA MET A 99 8.84 19.78 -4.45
C MET A 99 7.51 19.01 -4.44
N GLN A 100 7.52 17.73 -4.04
CA GLN A 100 6.30 16.93 -3.90
C GLN A 100 5.29 17.58 -2.95
N ARG A 101 5.74 18.05 -1.78
CA ARG A 101 4.85 18.67 -0.78
C ARG A 101 4.27 19.97 -1.28
N VAL A 102 5.08 20.78 -1.93
CA VAL A 102 4.63 22.04 -2.55
C VAL A 102 3.56 21.74 -3.60
N GLN A 103 3.81 20.83 -4.53
CA GLN A 103 2.87 20.48 -5.60
C GLN A 103 1.54 19.93 -5.06
N ILE A 104 1.54 19.07 -4.05
CA ILE A 104 0.31 18.56 -3.44
C ILE A 104 -0.53 19.68 -2.84
N VAL A 105 0.10 20.66 -2.16
CA VAL A 105 -0.62 21.79 -1.58
C VAL A 105 -1.16 22.70 -2.66
N LEU A 106 -0.38 23.01 -3.70
CA LEU A 106 -0.81 23.81 -4.84
C LEU A 106 -2.01 23.17 -5.53
N GLN A 107 -1.93 21.90 -5.90
CA GLN A 107 -3.04 21.16 -6.50
C GLN A 107 -4.32 21.23 -5.66
N SER A 108 -4.23 21.09 -4.33
CA SER A 108 -5.39 21.15 -3.46
C SER A 108 -6.01 22.55 -3.36
N GLN A 109 -5.20 23.59 -3.39
CA GLN A 109 -5.65 24.97 -3.36
C GLN A 109 -6.35 25.36 -4.67
N PHE A 110 -5.77 24.99 -5.81
CA PHE A 110 -6.34 25.32 -7.11
C PHE A 110 -7.60 24.52 -7.42
N GLU A 111 -7.69 23.30 -7.00
CA GLU A 111 -8.88 22.47 -7.17
C GLU A 111 -10.12 23.08 -6.49
N ASN A 112 -9.92 23.78 -5.37
CA ASN A 112 -10.99 24.47 -4.64
C ASN A 112 -11.36 25.86 -5.20
N VAL A 113 -10.40 26.56 -5.83
CA VAL A 113 -10.58 27.92 -6.29
C VAL A 113 -10.89 28.00 -7.79
N TYR A 114 -10.32 27.09 -8.60
CA TYR A 114 -10.40 27.13 -10.05
C TYR A 114 -10.61 25.73 -10.64
N PRO A 115 -11.79 25.13 -10.47
CA PRO A 115 -12.04 23.75 -10.92
C PRO A 115 -11.89 23.55 -12.44
N ASP A 116 -11.96 24.61 -13.26
CA ASP A 116 -11.97 24.55 -14.72
C ASP A 116 -10.93 25.49 -15.39
N ASN A 117 -9.94 26.02 -14.69
CA ASN A 117 -9.08 27.05 -15.21
C ASN A 117 -7.90 26.51 -16.02
N GLU A 118 -7.76 26.98 -17.25
CA GLU A 118 -6.65 26.70 -18.16
C GLU A 118 -5.32 27.38 -17.71
N ASP A 119 -5.39 28.39 -16.83
CA ASP A 119 -4.26 29.24 -16.39
C ASP A 119 -3.47 28.69 -15.20
N LEU A 120 -3.58 27.39 -14.89
CA LEU A 120 -2.89 26.76 -13.75
C LEU A 120 -1.36 26.82 -13.92
N GLY A 121 -0.85 26.83 -15.16
CA GLY A 121 0.56 26.97 -15.50
C GLY A 121 1.12 28.35 -15.13
N GLU A 122 0.44 29.43 -15.52
CA GLU A 122 0.84 30.78 -15.22
C GLU A 122 0.85 31.08 -13.72
N ILE A 123 -0.09 30.47 -12.97
CA ILE A 123 -0.14 30.57 -11.53
C ILE A 123 1.02 29.80 -10.89
N LEU A 124 1.39 28.62 -11.41
CA LEU A 124 2.51 27.82 -10.90
C LEU A 124 3.87 28.48 -11.18
N GLU A 125 4.04 29.19 -12.30
CA GLU A 125 5.26 29.92 -12.65
C GLU A 125 5.45 31.22 -11.82
N ASN A 126 4.38 31.91 -11.49
CA ASN A 126 4.41 33.21 -10.79
C ASN A 126 4.42 33.07 -9.26
N MET A 127 4.36 31.89 -8.70
CA MET A 127 4.32 31.75 -7.25
C MET A 127 5.70 31.72 -6.61
N ASP A 128 5.96 32.75 -5.84
CA ASP A 128 6.98 32.85 -4.77
C ASP A 128 6.79 31.76 -3.67
N TYR A 129 6.03 30.71 -4.01
CA TYR A 129 5.61 29.68 -3.06
C TYR A 129 6.79 28.85 -2.55
N TYR A 130 7.78 28.65 -3.41
CA TYR A 130 9.05 28.04 -2.99
C TYR A 130 9.82 28.92 -2.00
N GLN A 131 9.59 30.22 -1.99
CA GLN A 131 10.23 31.15 -1.06
C GLN A 131 9.49 31.24 0.30
N GLN A 132 8.17 31.06 0.32
CA GLN A 132 7.35 31.15 1.53
C GLN A 132 7.30 29.88 2.38
N SER A 133 8.06 28.87 2.09
CA SER A 133 7.79 27.49 2.48
C SER A 133 8.58 26.95 3.66
N ASP A 134 8.85 27.73 4.69
CA ASP A 134 9.32 27.22 5.99
C ASP A 134 8.28 26.29 6.67
N LYS A 135 7.13 26.10 6.03
CA LYS A 135 6.02 25.27 6.50
C LYS A 135 6.18 23.78 6.16
N HIS A 136 7.02 23.41 5.20
CA HIS A 136 7.22 22.02 4.79
C HIS A 136 8.36 21.38 5.58
N THR A 137 7.98 20.69 6.64
CA THR A 137 8.92 20.06 7.56
C THR A 137 8.70 18.57 7.68
N TRP A 138 9.78 17.85 7.93
CA TRP A 138 9.71 16.47 8.40
C TRP A 138 9.10 16.42 9.81
N ARG A 139 8.32 15.40 10.08
CA ARG A 139 8.06 15.03 11.47
C ARG A 139 9.33 14.40 12.08
N PRO A 140 9.60 14.58 13.38
CA PRO A 140 10.83 14.07 13.98
C PRO A 140 11.13 12.60 13.67
N PHE A 141 10.11 11.72 13.76
CA PHE A 141 10.28 10.31 13.46
C PHE A 141 10.59 10.03 11.98
N GLN A 142 10.09 10.84 11.04
CA GLN A 142 10.33 10.66 9.60
C GLN A 142 11.79 10.90 9.26
N LEU A 143 12.34 12.04 9.75
CA LEU A 143 13.76 12.35 9.54
C LEU A 143 14.67 11.35 10.26
N ALA A 144 14.35 10.99 11.50
CA ALA A 144 15.13 10.01 12.25
C ALA A 144 15.14 8.63 11.56
N PHE A 145 13.99 8.20 11.00
CA PHE A 145 13.90 6.96 10.22
C PHE A 145 14.75 7.02 8.94
N LEU A 146 14.70 8.13 8.22
CA LEU A 146 15.54 8.33 7.03
C LEU A 146 17.02 8.22 7.40
N LEU A 147 17.48 8.97 8.43
CA LEU A 147 18.87 8.96 8.89
C LEU A 147 19.32 7.56 9.35
N MET A 148 18.47 6.86 10.12
CA MET A 148 18.74 5.50 10.58
C MET A 148 18.94 4.51 9.43
N SER A 149 18.29 4.75 8.29
CA SER A 149 18.30 3.81 7.15
C SER A 149 19.43 4.08 6.15
N ILE A 150 20.12 5.23 6.22
CA ILE A 150 21.14 5.64 5.24
C ILE A 150 22.25 4.60 5.09
N SER A 151 22.93 4.24 6.19
CA SER A 151 24.03 3.27 6.14
C SER A 151 23.61 1.90 5.60
N SER A 152 22.35 1.49 5.82
CA SER A 152 21.81 0.24 5.29
C SER A 152 21.47 0.31 3.81
N ILE A 153 21.42 1.48 3.20
CA ILE A 153 21.25 1.66 1.75
C ILE A 153 22.61 1.83 1.06
N THR A 154 23.52 2.62 1.66
CA THR A 154 24.83 2.93 1.06
C THR A 154 25.81 1.75 1.08
N ASP A 155 25.74 0.90 2.10
CA ASP A 155 26.51 -0.34 2.19
C ASP A 155 25.57 -1.53 1.85
N ASP A 156 25.66 -2.02 0.61
CA ASP A 156 24.86 -3.11 0.07
C ASP A 156 25.48 -4.51 0.27
N THR A 157 26.57 -4.58 1.04
CA THR A 157 27.27 -5.84 1.30
C THR A 157 26.51 -6.74 2.28
N ILE A 158 26.67 -8.06 2.13
CA ILE A 158 26.11 -9.09 3.03
C ILE A 158 26.61 -8.91 4.48
N GLN A 159 27.75 -8.26 4.68
CA GLN A 159 28.32 -8.03 6.00
C GLN A 159 27.59 -6.95 6.78
N ASN A 160 26.81 -6.12 6.12
CA ASN A 160 25.99 -5.10 6.77
C ASN A 160 24.78 -5.72 7.48
N LYS A 161 24.93 -5.97 8.77
CA LYS A 161 23.86 -6.57 9.61
C LYS A 161 22.60 -5.72 9.66
N ASP A 162 22.71 -4.40 9.56
CA ASP A 162 21.55 -3.49 9.59
C ASP A 162 20.75 -3.58 8.30
N ARG A 163 21.37 -3.94 7.19
CA ARG A 163 20.71 -4.19 5.92
C ARG A 163 19.87 -5.48 5.96
N ASP A 164 20.33 -6.49 6.66
CA ASP A 164 19.63 -7.77 6.83
C ASP A 164 18.47 -7.72 7.84
N ILE A 165 18.28 -6.61 8.55
CA ILE A 165 17.16 -6.44 9.47
C ILE A 165 15.96 -5.81 8.73
N VAL A 166 14.74 -6.32 8.98
CA VAL A 166 13.50 -5.65 8.57
C VAL A 166 13.25 -4.47 9.51
N ASP A 167 13.27 -3.25 9.00
CA ASP A 167 12.87 -2.09 9.79
C ASP A 167 11.35 -1.91 9.72
N LEU A 168 10.70 -2.10 10.85
CA LEU A 168 9.25 -2.01 10.99
C LEU A 168 8.84 -0.64 11.52
N ILE A 169 8.26 0.20 10.67
CA ILE A 169 7.65 1.46 11.11
C ILE A 169 6.32 1.14 11.82
N TRP A 170 6.35 1.21 13.13
CA TRP A 170 5.16 1.01 13.94
C TRP A 170 4.62 2.36 14.41
N PHE A 171 3.62 2.85 13.70
CA PHE A 171 3.04 4.17 13.96
C PHE A 171 1.53 4.17 13.69
N PRO A 172 0.73 4.92 14.45
CA PRO A 172 -0.71 4.99 14.20
C PRO A 172 -1.05 5.38 12.75
N THR A 173 -2.20 4.93 12.30
CA THR A 173 -2.72 5.28 10.98
C THR A 173 -2.92 6.79 10.85
N GLY A 174 -2.58 7.39 9.71
CA GLY A 174 -2.59 8.84 9.52
C GLY A 174 -1.40 9.58 10.16
N GLY A 175 -0.46 8.84 10.77
CA GLY A 175 0.76 9.42 11.38
C GLY A 175 1.80 9.94 10.37
N GLY A 176 1.66 9.67 9.06
CA GLY A 176 2.60 10.09 8.02
C GLY A 176 3.74 9.10 7.78
N LYS A 177 3.50 7.80 7.95
CA LYS A 177 4.47 6.73 7.63
C LYS A 177 4.91 6.78 6.18
N THR A 178 3.98 7.08 5.28
CA THR A 178 4.23 7.14 3.83
C THR A 178 5.35 8.10 3.48
N GLU A 179 5.40 9.29 4.07
CA GLU A 179 6.45 10.28 3.80
C GLU A 179 7.83 9.76 4.23
N ALA A 180 7.92 9.00 5.32
CA ALA A 180 9.19 8.45 5.79
C ALA A 180 9.80 7.49 4.74
N TYR A 181 9.00 6.53 4.24
CA TYR A 181 9.53 5.61 3.24
C TYR A 181 9.58 6.20 1.82
N LEU A 182 8.80 7.23 1.49
CA LEU A 182 8.98 7.98 0.24
C LEU A 182 10.27 8.80 0.25
N GLY A 183 10.65 9.38 1.39
CA GLY A 183 11.95 10.04 1.53
C GLY A 183 13.11 9.07 1.33
N LEU A 184 13.02 7.87 1.91
CA LEU A 184 14.01 6.82 1.69
C LEU A 184 14.02 6.33 0.23
N THR A 185 12.85 6.25 -0.41
CA THR A 185 12.72 5.94 -1.84
C THR A 185 13.50 6.93 -2.69
N ALA A 186 13.30 8.23 -2.49
CA ALA A 186 14.04 9.27 -3.21
C ALA A 186 15.55 9.19 -2.96
N PHE A 187 15.97 8.99 -1.70
CA PHE A 187 17.37 8.80 -1.35
C PHE A 187 17.99 7.61 -2.09
N THR A 188 17.31 6.45 -2.08
CA THR A 188 17.79 5.23 -2.76
C THR A 188 17.91 5.44 -4.27
N ILE A 189 16.95 6.12 -4.90
CA ILE A 189 16.99 6.43 -6.35
C ILE A 189 18.21 7.28 -6.68
N PHE A 190 18.41 8.40 -5.97
CA PHE A 190 19.53 9.28 -6.24
C PHE A 190 20.88 8.65 -5.88
N TYR A 191 20.96 7.88 -4.80
CA TYR A 191 22.17 7.17 -4.45
C TYR A 191 22.57 6.15 -5.51
N ARG A 192 21.60 5.34 -6.00
CA ARG A 192 21.83 4.41 -7.11
C ARG A 192 22.32 5.14 -8.37
N LYS A 193 21.73 6.29 -8.72
CA LYS A 193 22.14 7.10 -9.87
C LYS A 193 23.54 7.68 -9.71
N LEU A 194 23.90 8.21 -8.54
CA LEU A 194 25.19 8.82 -8.29
C LEU A 194 26.32 7.81 -8.01
N ALA A 195 26.00 6.69 -7.34
CA ALA A 195 26.99 5.70 -6.96
C ALA A 195 27.24 4.65 -8.05
N HIS A 196 26.22 4.29 -8.83
CA HIS A 196 26.24 3.15 -9.74
C HIS A 196 25.64 3.52 -11.13
N LEU A 197 26.11 4.62 -11.69
CA LEU A 197 25.53 5.25 -12.87
C LEU A 197 25.28 4.29 -14.05
N GLU A 198 26.27 3.49 -14.39
CA GLU A 198 26.21 2.58 -15.56
C GLU A 198 25.25 1.40 -15.36
N GLU A 199 24.96 1.05 -14.11
CA GLU A 199 24.07 -0.06 -13.73
C GLU A 199 22.75 0.45 -13.11
N SER A 200 22.49 1.75 -13.20
CA SER A 200 21.41 2.42 -12.45
C SER A 200 20.01 2.23 -13.05
N GLY A 201 19.91 1.67 -14.24
CA GLY A 201 18.64 1.41 -14.92
C GLY A 201 17.80 0.32 -14.25
N GLY A 202 16.55 0.17 -14.73
CA GLY A 202 15.63 -0.85 -14.25
C GLY A 202 15.05 -0.57 -12.85
N THR A 203 14.48 -1.61 -12.23
CA THR A 203 13.77 -1.49 -10.96
C THR A 203 14.73 -1.41 -9.78
N ALA A 204 14.77 -0.26 -9.12
CA ALA A 204 15.54 -0.05 -7.90
C ALA A 204 14.73 -0.41 -6.64
N ILE A 205 13.42 -0.14 -6.67
CA ILE A 205 12.55 -0.25 -5.50
C ILE A 205 11.28 -0.99 -5.86
N ILE A 206 10.89 -1.93 -5.01
CA ILE A 206 9.61 -2.63 -5.09
C ILE A 206 8.77 -2.22 -3.88
N MET A 207 7.65 -1.55 -4.14
CA MET A 207 6.69 -1.17 -3.11
C MET A 207 5.43 -2.04 -3.22
N ARG A 208 5.14 -2.81 -2.17
CA ARG A 208 4.13 -3.86 -2.18
C ARG A 208 2.95 -3.53 -1.27
N TYR A 209 1.78 -3.79 -1.79
CA TYR A 209 0.50 -3.63 -1.09
C TYR A 209 -0.31 -4.92 -1.13
N THR A 210 -1.14 -5.13 -0.14
CA THR A 210 -2.07 -6.26 -0.10
C THR A 210 -3.37 -5.96 -0.86
N LEU A 211 -3.80 -4.71 -0.91
CA LEU A 211 -5.06 -4.29 -1.52
C LEU A 211 -4.82 -3.35 -2.70
N ARG A 212 -5.47 -3.64 -3.83
CA ARG A 212 -5.35 -2.89 -5.08
C ARG A 212 -5.76 -1.42 -4.97
N LEU A 213 -6.85 -1.15 -4.23
CA LEU A 213 -7.32 0.22 -4.02
C LEU A 213 -6.27 1.08 -3.29
N LEU A 214 -5.67 0.51 -2.23
CA LEU A 214 -4.60 1.18 -1.49
C LEU A 214 -3.40 1.47 -2.39
N ALA A 215 -3.00 0.49 -3.21
CA ALA A 215 -1.94 0.67 -4.18
C ALA A 215 -2.23 1.85 -5.12
N SER A 216 -3.44 1.93 -5.69
CA SER A 216 -3.82 3.01 -6.62
C SER A 216 -3.82 4.40 -5.95
N GLN A 217 -4.28 4.52 -4.72
CA GLN A 217 -4.28 5.80 -3.99
C GLN A 217 -2.87 6.28 -3.62
N GLN A 218 -2.03 5.37 -3.13
CA GLN A 218 -0.65 5.70 -2.79
C GLN A 218 0.21 5.92 -4.04
N PHE A 219 -0.13 5.27 -5.14
CA PHE A 219 0.51 5.46 -6.44
C PHE A 219 0.49 6.91 -6.88
N THR A 220 -0.65 7.61 -6.77
CA THR A 220 -0.75 9.03 -7.15
C THR A 220 0.21 9.91 -6.34
N ARG A 221 0.33 9.67 -5.01
CA ARG A 221 1.28 10.40 -4.16
C ARG A 221 2.73 10.13 -4.52
N ALA A 222 3.07 8.89 -4.77
CA ALA A 222 4.40 8.49 -5.19
C ALA A 222 4.72 8.99 -6.61
N SER A 223 3.72 9.06 -7.50
CA SER A 223 3.91 9.62 -8.84
C SER A 223 4.34 11.08 -8.81
N THR A 224 3.79 11.90 -7.89
CA THR A 224 4.26 13.29 -7.71
C THR A 224 5.72 13.34 -7.28
N LEU A 225 6.17 12.44 -6.39
CA LEU A 225 7.58 12.34 -6.01
C LEU A 225 8.46 11.93 -7.18
N ILE A 226 8.05 10.93 -7.95
CA ILE A 226 8.82 10.46 -9.11
C ILE A 226 8.90 11.54 -10.19
N CYS A 227 7.83 12.31 -10.41
CA CYS A 227 7.89 13.50 -11.27
C CYS A 227 8.94 14.50 -10.76
N ALA A 228 9.02 14.76 -9.45
CA ALA A 228 10.05 15.63 -8.89
C ALA A 228 11.47 15.06 -9.12
N CYS A 229 11.67 13.76 -8.88
CA CYS A 229 12.97 13.12 -9.11
C CYS A 229 13.39 13.16 -10.59
N GLU A 230 12.46 12.88 -11.50
CA GLU A 230 12.71 12.94 -12.95
C GLU A 230 13.00 14.36 -13.44
N LEU A 231 12.29 15.34 -12.92
CA LEU A 231 12.55 16.75 -13.25
C LEU A 231 13.96 17.15 -12.81
N ILE A 232 14.38 16.80 -11.59
CA ILE A 232 15.75 17.03 -11.11
C ILE A 232 16.78 16.35 -12.03
N ARG A 233 16.51 15.11 -12.51
CA ARG A 233 17.39 14.42 -13.45
C ARG A 233 17.47 15.15 -14.79
N GLN A 234 16.33 15.51 -15.37
CA GLN A 234 16.29 16.25 -16.65
C GLN A 234 17.02 17.59 -16.55
N GLU A 235 16.72 18.36 -15.51
CA GLU A 235 17.39 19.64 -15.26
C GLU A 235 18.90 19.49 -15.05
N SER A 236 19.37 18.38 -14.47
CA SER A 236 20.82 18.15 -14.29
C SER A 236 21.59 18.05 -15.62
N GLN A 237 20.90 17.70 -16.70
CA GLN A 237 21.49 17.63 -18.05
C GLN A 237 21.52 18.99 -18.76
N GLU A 238 20.82 19.99 -18.25
CA GLU A 238 20.77 21.31 -18.85
C GLU A 238 21.94 22.20 -18.42
N LYS A 239 22.60 22.89 -19.36
CA LYS A 239 23.76 23.75 -19.07
C LYS A 239 23.48 24.92 -18.12
N LYS A 240 22.22 25.33 -17.97
CA LYS A 240 21.77 26.41 -17.08
C LYS A 240 21.07 25.92 -15.80
N SER A 241 21.13 24.64 -15.54
CA SER A 241 20.48 24.02 -14.38
C SER A 241 21.11 24.50 -13.07
N ILE A 242 20.32 24.43 -12.00
CA ILE A 242 20.80 24.52 -10.62
C ILE A 242 21.46 23.21 -10.15
N TYR A 243 21.36 22.12 -10.96
CA TYR A 243 21.93 20.79 -10.68
C TYR A 243 23.07 20.37 -11.63
N PRO A 244 23.92 21.27 -12.21
CA PRO A 244 24.87 20.91 -13.26
C PRO A 244 26.00 20.01 -12.78
N ARG A 245 26.19 19.89 -11.47
CA ARG A 245 27.23 19.08 -10.84
C ARG A 245 26.86 17.61 -10.64
N TYR A 246 25.60 17.24 -10.85
CA TYR A 246 25.12 15.89 -10.61
C TYR A 246 24.99 15.14 -11.92
N GLU A 247 25.72 14.05 -12.06
CA GLU A 247 25.58 13.11 -13.16
C GLU A 247 24.55 12.04 -12.82
N LEU A 248 23.30 12.21 -13.27
CA LEU A 248 22.18 11.32 -12.97
C LEU A 248 21.84 10.37 -14.13
N GLY A 249 22.59 10.43 -15.25
CA GLY A 249 22.43 9.54 -16.40
C GLY A 249 21.20 9.81 -17.24
N ASP A 250 21.08 9.05 -18.34
CA ASP A 250 20.02 9.21 -19.33
C ASP A 250 18.76 8.39 -19.00
N ASP A 251 18.88 7.33 -18.21
CA ASP A 251 17.76 6.48 -17.86
C ASP A 251 16.69 7.24 -17.07
N GLU A 252 15.47 7.23 -17.58
CA GLU A 252 14.30 7.88 -16.98
C GLU A 252 14.04 7.36 -15.55
N ILE A 253 13.82 8.24 -14.61
CA ILE A 253 13.30 7.89 -13.28
C ILE A 253 11.78 7.77 -13.39
N SER A 254 11.26 6.57 -13.35
CA SER A 254 9.86 6.26 -13.65
C SER A 254 9.19 5.42 -12.56
N ILE A 255 7.85 5.43 -12.58
CA ILE A 255 7.01 4.64 -11.69
C ILE A 255 6.03 3.79 -12.47
N GLY A 256 5.87 2.54 -12.04
CA GLY A 256 4.95 1.59 -12.65
C GLY A 256 3.92 1.03 -11.69
N LEU A 257 2.68 0.81 -12.16
CA LEU A 257 1.59 0.22 -11.38
C LEU A 257 1.25 -1.18 -11.88
N TRP A 258 1.60 -2.20 -11.09
CA TRP A 258 1.45 -3.63 -11.43
C TRP A 258 0.44 -4.32 -10.50
N ILE A 259 -0.88 -4.20 -10.79
CA ILE A 259 -1.96 -4.63 -9.89
C ILE A 259 -2.96 -5.63 -10.49
N GLY A 260 -2.87 -5.93 -11.78
CA GLY A 260 -3.63 -6.99 -12.47
C GLY A 260 -4.75 -6.50 -13.37
N GLY A 261 -5.04 -7.33 -14.40
CA GLY A 261 -5.86 -7.03 -15.58
C GLY A 261 -7.32 -6.63 -15.34
N SER A 262 -7.86 -6.84 -14.13
CA SER A 262 -9.18 -6.30 -13.77
C SER A 262 -9.14 -4.78 -13.57
N HIS A 263 -7.97 -4.20 -13.25
CA HIS A 263 -7.82 -2.79 -12.88
C HIS A 263 -6.88 -2.02 -13.81
N THR A 264 -5.87 -2.67 -14.37
CA THR A 264 -4.94 -2.10 -15.34
C THR A 264 -4.83 -3.00 -16.57
N PRO A 265 -4.57 -2.45 -17.78
CA PRO A 265 -4.39 -3.28 -18.98
C PRO A 265 -3.15 -4.18 -18.85
N ASN A 266 -3.27 -5.47 -19.22
CA ASN A 266 -2.11 -6.35 -19.23
C ASN A 266 -1.28 -6.16 -20.50
N LYS A 267 -1.92 -5.94 -21.65
CA LYS A 267 -1.28 -5.81 -22.95
C LYS A 267 -1.56 -4.45 -23.58
N ASN A 268 -0.69 -4.02 -24.46
CA ASN A 268 -0.89 -2.81 -25.26
C ASN A 268 -2.20 -2.87 -26.06
N LYS A 269 -2.56 -4.03 -26.57
CA LYS A 269 -3.85 -4.24 -27.25
C LYS A 269 -5.03 -3.94 -26.33
N ASP A 270 -5.01 -4.40 -25.08
CA ASP A 270 -6.06 -4.13 -24.10
C ASP A 270 -6.13 -2.64 -23.75
N ALA A 271 -4.97 -1.96 -23.73
CA ALA A 271 -4.90 -0.52 -23.52
C ALA A 271 -5.51 0.26 -24.69
N ILE A 272 -5.22 -0.14 -25.91
CA ILE A 272 -5.79 0.46 -27.13
C ILE A 272 -7.31 0.27 -27.14
N ASP A 273 -7.79 -0.94 -26.90
CA ASP A 273 -9.22 -1.25 -26.82
C ASP A 273 -9.92 -0.42 -25.72
N CYS A 274 -9.26 -0.29 -24.56
CA CYS A 274 -9.76 0.56 -23.46
C CYS A 274 -9.85 2.03 -23.87
N TYR A 275 -8.80 2.58 -24.50
CA TYR A 275 -8.76 3.94 -24.99
C TYR A 275 -9.85 4.21 -26.03
N GLU A 276 -10.03 3.30 -26.99
CA GLU A 276 -11.07 3.46 -28.03
C GLU A 276 -12.49 3.41 -27.44
N ARG A 277 -12.75 2.48 -26.50
CA ARG A 277 -14.08 2.38 -25.83
C ARG A 277 -14.36 3.63 -25.03
N LEU A 278 -13.39 4.13 -24.27
CA LEU A 278 -13.51 5.36 -23.50
C LEU A 278 -13.77 6.57 -24.42
N SER A 279 -13.04 6.69 -25.51
CA SER A 279 -13.21 7.77 -26.50
C SER A 279 -14.61 7.72 -27.14
N LYS A 280 -15.07 6.53 -27.55
CA LYS A 280 -16.42 6.34 -28.12
C LYS A 280 -17.52 6.67 -27.12
N ALA A 281 -17.34 6.30 -25.85
CA ALA A 281 -18.30 6.56 -24.78
C ALA A 281 -18.44 8.07 -24.52
N ILE A 282 -17.33 8.79 -24.38
CA ILE A 282 -17.34 10.24 -24.16
C ILE A 282 -17.94 10.99 -25.37
N ASN A 283 -17.57 10.60 -26.59
CA ASN A 283 -18.12 11.23 -27.81
C ASN A 283 -19.61 11.01 -27.97
N LYS A 284 -20.20 10.02 -27.32
CA LYS A 284 -21.65 9.79 -27.29
C LYS A 284 -22.35 10.41 -26.09
N ASN A 285 -21.67 11.24 -25.30
CA ASN A 285 -22.18 11.86 -24.07
C ASN A 285 -22.74 10.86 -23.06
N LEU A 286 -22.17 9.65 -23.00
CA LEU A 286 -22.59 8.60 -22.08
C LEU A 286 -21.80 8.73 -20.77
N GLU A 287 -22.29 9.52 -19.83
CA GLU A 287 -21.67 9.76 -18.52
C GLU A 287 -21.33 8.48 -17.74
N TYR A 288 -22.20 7.48 -17.81
CA TYR A 288 -22.03 6.21 -17.11
C TYR A 288 -20.90 5.34 -17.64
N THR A 289 -20.41 5.60 -18.84
CA THR A 289 -19.45 4.71 -19.51
C THR A 289 -18.00 5.17 -19.41
N LYS A 290 -17.75 6.43 -19.05
CA LYS A 290 -16.41 6.98 -18.91
C LYS A 290 -15.54 6.19 -17.95
N GLU A 291 -16.04 5.99 -16.76
CA GLU A 291 -15.31 5.43 -15.64
C GLU A 291 -15.32 3.89 -15.70
N GLN A 292 -16.38 3.30 -16.22
CA GLN A 292 -16.52 1.86 -16.38
C GLN A 292 -15.48 1.29 -17.36
N TYR A 293 -14.98 2.09 -18.30
CA TYR A 293 -14.00 1.66 -19.30
C TYR A 293 -12.60 2.19 -19.06
N ASN A 294 -12.38 3.11 -18.11
CA ASN A 294 -11.08 3.67 -17.84
C ASN A 294 -10.31 2.80 -16.83
N LYS A 295 -9.39 1.97 -17.34
CA LYS A 295 -8.47 1.15 -16.55
C LYS A 295 -7.10 1.81 -16.29
N PHE A 296 -6.91 3.06 -16.68
CA PHE A 296 -5.58 3.68 -16.60
C PHE A 296 -5.26 4.25 -15.22
N GLN A 297 -6.23 4.31 -14.29
CA GLN A 297 -6.09 4.73 -12.89
C GLN A 297 -5.67 6.19 -12.67
N VAL A 298 -5.01 6.85 -13.62
CA VAL A 298 -4.49 8.21 -13.52
C VAL A 298 -5.38 9.16 -14.31
N LEU A 299 -6.20 9.94 -13.60
CA LEU A 299 -7.17 10.86 -14.21
C LEU A 299 -6.67 12.30 -14.30
N LYS A 300 -5.62 12.62 -13.55
CA LYS A 300 -5.01 13.96 -13.46
C LYS A 300 -3.51 13.85 -13.54
N CYS A 301 -2.88 14.88 -14.07
CA CYS A 301 -1.42 15.01 -14.02
C CYS A 301 -0.95 15.02 -12.57
N PRO A 302 -0.07 14.10 -12.14
CA PRO A 302 0.42 14.06 -10.76
C PRO A 302 1.30 15.26 -10.41
N TRP A 303 1.77 16.02 -11.42
CA TRP A 303 2.59 17.21 -11.22
C TRP A 303 1.73 18.47 -11.04
N CYS A 304 0.96 18.86 -12.05
CA CYS A 304 0.20 20.12 -12.03
C CYS A 304 -1.29 19.97 -11.70
N GLY A 305 -1.82 18.75 -11.59
CA GLY A 305 -3.23 18.51 -11.25
C GLY A 305 -4.22 18.62 -12.43
N THR A 306 -3.77 19.01 -13.62
CA THR A 306 -4.63 19.14 -14.79
C THR A 306 -5.25 17.81 -15.21
N LYS A 307 -6.53 17.81 -15.60
CA LYS A 307 -7.25 16.59 -16.02
C LYS A 307 -6.64 16.00 -17.29
N LEU A 308 -6.40 14.70 -17.30
CA LEU A 308 -5.88 13.94 -18.44
C LEU A 308 -6.97 13.34 -19.33
N VAL A 309 -8.23 13.42 -18.89
CA VAL A 309 -9.37 12.80 -19.56
C VAL A 309 -10.37 13.85 -19.94
N LYS A 310 -10.82 13.83 -21.19
CA LYS A 310 -11.96 14.65 -21.62
C LYS A 310 -13.17 14.38 -20.74
N ASP A 311 -13.93 15.41 -20.47
CA ASP A 311 -15.13 15.34 -19.66
C ASP A 311 -16.36 15.86 -20.41
N VAL A 312 -17.55 15.68 -19.86
CA VAL A 312 -18.80 16.26 -20.35
C VAL A 312 -19.27 17.23 -19.29
N ASP A 313 -19.47 18.51 -19.69
CA ASP A 313 -19.97 19.54 -18.78
C ASP A 313 -21.45 19.34 -18.44
N GLY A 314 -21.97 20.14 -17.50
CA GLY A 314 -23.40 20.09 -17.11
C GLY A 314 -24.39 20.46 -18.23
N LYS A 315 -23.89 20.86 -19.42
CA LYS A 315 -24.66 21.14 -20.63
C LYS A 315 -24.46 20.10 -21.72
N ASN A 316 -23.84 18.97 -21.40
CA ASN A 316 -23.49 17.88 -22.30
C ASN A 316 -22.48 18.23 -23.40
N ASN A 317 -21.67 19.26 -23.26
CA ASN A 317 -20.56 19.52 -24.17
C ASN A 317 -19.31 18.77 -23.72
N ILE A 318 -18.52 18.31 -24.69
CA ILE A 318 -17.23 17.67 -24.44
C ILE A 318 -16.22 18.76 -24.15
N VAL A 319 -15.59 18.70 -22.98
CA VAL A 319 -14.57 19.64 -22.52
C VAL A 319 -13.26 18.95 -22.21
N GLY A 320 -12.14 19.71 -22.28
CA GLY A 320 -10.81 19.20 -21.97
C GLY A 320 -10.12 18.49 -23.15
N LYS A 321 -8.87 18.13 -22.91
CA LYS A 321 -7.99 17.46 -23.86
C LYS A 321 -7.67 16.04 -23.39
N TRP A 322 -7.21 15.16 -24.30
CA TRP A 322 -6.69 13.84 -23.95
C TRP A 322 -5.22 13.92 -23.55
N GLY A 323 -4.89 13.45 -22.35
CA GLY A 323 -3.53 13.15 -21.90
C GLY A 323 -3.10 11.71 -22.18
N TYR A 324 -4.01 10.88 -22.66
CA TYR A 324 -3.70 9.52 -23.10
C TYR A 324 -3.29 9.53 -24.56
N ARG A 325 -2.16 8.87 -24.86
CA ARG A 325 -1.53 8.88 -26.17
C ARG A 325 -1.12 7.47 -26.61
N LEU A 326 -0.97 7.29 -27.91
CA LEU A 326 -0.50 6.06 -28.52
C LEU A 326 0.70 6.38 -29.43
N LYS A 327 1.90 5.91 -29.08
CA LYS A 327 3.08 5.99 -29.92
C LYS A 327 3.00 4.90 -31.01
N ASN A 328 3.07 5.33 -32.30
CA ASN A 328 2.97 4.42 -33.46
C ASN A 328 1.70 3.56 -33.48
N LYS A 329 0.63 3.97 -32.79
CA LYS A 329 -0.62 3.19 -32.61
C LYS A 329 -0.44 1.83 -31.94
N LYS A 330 0.67 1.62 -31.21
CA LYS A 330 1.01 0.33 -30.58
C LYS A 330 1.28 0.45 -29.09
N HIS A 331 1.99 1.49 -28.65
CA HIS A 331 2.43 1.65 -27.27
C HIS A 331 1.67 2.78 -26.58
N PHE A 332 1.12 2.48 -25.43
CA PHE A 332 0.35 3.44 -24.63
C PHE A 332 1.29 4.23 -23.71
N TYR A 333 1.08 5.56 -23.66
CA TYR A 333 1.74 6.43 -22.69
C TYR A 333 0.82 7.59 -22.27
N MET A 334 1.21 8.30 -21.23
CA MET A 334 0.49 9.45 -20.71
C MET A 334 1.33 10.73 -20.82
N CYS A 335 0.66 11.86 -21.05
CA CYS A 335 1.28 13.19 -21.02
C CYS A 335 0.34 14.19 -20.34
N CYS A 336 0.86 15.30 -19.86
CA CYS A 336 0.03 16.39 -19.39
C CYS A 336 -0.69 17.07 -20.56
N THR A 337 -1.91 17.53 -20.32
CA THR A 337 -2.69 18.28 -21.32
C THR A 337 -2.45 19.77 -21.27
N HIS A 338 -1.76 20.26 -20.26
CA HIS A 338 -1.32 21.64 -20.11
C HIS A 338 0.00 21.85 -20.85
N GLU A 339 0.05 22.83 -21.75
CA GLU A 339 1.19 23.03 -22.64
C GLU A 339 2.45 23.51 -21.91
N ASP A 340 2.30 24.29 -20.84
CA ASP A 340 3.43 24.80 -20.04
C ASP A 340 3.87 23.85 -18.93
N CYS A 341 3.25 22.68 -18.82
CA CYS A 341 3.68 21.69 -17.83
C CYS A 341 4.98 21.00 -18.29
N GLN A 342 5.93 20.84 -17.38
CA GLN A 342 7.19 20.14 -17.65
C GLN A 342 6.99 18.71 -18.19
N PHE A 343 5.81 18.12 -17.98
CA PHE A 343 5.45 16.80 -18.47
C PHE A 343 4.41 16.84 -19.61
N ALA A 344 4.38 17.90 -20.39
CA ALA A 344 3.48 18.03 -21.55
C ALA A 344 3.77 16.97 -22.63
N ASP A 345 5.02 16.56 -22.79
CA ASP A 345 5.42 15.54 -23.76
C ASP A 345 5.17 14.12 -23.25
N LYS A 346 5.61 13.80 -22.02
CA LYS A 346 5.48 12.47 -21.42
C LYS A 346 5.53 12.57 -19.89
N LEU A 347 4.64 11.83 -19.24
CA LEU A 347 4.69 11.58 -17.80
C LEU A 347 5.55 10.32 -17.52
N PRO A 348 6.40 10.33 -16.48
CA PRO A 348 7.29 9.22 -16.15
C PRO A 348 6.54 8.09 -15.42
N LEU A 349 5.39 7.68 -15.96
CA LEU A 349 4.56 6.66 -15.33
C LEU A 349 3.93 5.71 -16.36
N GLN A 350 3.76 4.44 -15.95
CA GLN A 350 3.23 3.39 -16.77
C GLN A 350 2.30 2.48 -15.96
N VAL A 351 1.22 2.03 -16.62
CA VAL A 351 0.19 1.16 -16.00
C VAL A 351 -0.15 -0.07 -16.85
N VAL A 352 0.52 -0.26 -17.97
CA VAL A 352 0.33 -1.42 -18.86
C VAL A 352 1.42 -2.44 -18.55
N ASP A 353 1.04 -3.67 -18.17
CA ASP A 353 2.01 -4.69 -17.74
C ASP A 353 3.09 -4.98 -18.80
N GLU A 354 2.69 -5.10 -20.07
CA GLU A 354 3.61 -5.35 -21.18
C GLU A 354 4.68 -4.24 -21.32
N GLU A 355 4.29 -2.98 -21.16
CA GLU A 355 5.24 -1.84 -21.16
C GLU A 355 6.13 -1.83 -19.91
N LEU A 356 5.60 -2.28 -18.75
CA LEU A 356 6.39 -2.41 -17.53
C LEU A 356 7.48 -3.49 -17.67
N TYR A 357 7.19 -4.55 -18.40
CA TYR A 357 8.18 -5.60 -18.67
C TYR A 357 9.23 -5.16 -19.70
N GLU A 358 8.81 -4.41 -20.72
CA GLU A 358 9.76 -3.89 -21.72
C GLU A 358 10.69 -2.83 -21.14
N ASN A 359 10.16 -1.94 -20.31
CA ASN A 359 10.86 -0.84 -19.66
C ASN A 359 10.60 -0.87 -18.15
N PRO A 360 11.34 -1.68 -17.38
CA PRO A 360 11.14 -1.80 -15.94
C PRO A 360 11.25 -0.44 -15.22
N PRO A 361 10.23 -0.04 -14.45
CA PRO A 361 10.23 1.26 -13.80
C PRO A 361 11.21 1.30 -12.63
N THR A 362 11.76 2.47 -12.33
CA THR A 362 12.65 2.66 -11.18
C THR A 362 11.95 2.34 -9.86
N LEU A 363 10.67 2.73 -9.74
CA LEU A 363 9.81 2.39 -8.61
C LEU A 363 8.63 1.54 -9.10
N LEU A 364 8.60 0.27 -8.71
CA LEU A 364 7.51 -0.65 -9.02
C LEU A 364 6.49 -0.69 -7.87
N PHE A 365 5.29 -0.20 -8.12
CA PHE A 365 4.13 -0.39 -7.26
C PHE A 365 3.41 -1.69 -7.63
N ALA A 366 3.38 -2.64 -6.70
CA ALA A 366 2.82 -3.96 -6.96
C ALA A 366 1.85 -4.40 -5.85
N THR A 367 0.91 -5.26 -6.20
CA THR A 367 0.23 -6.07 -5.17
C THR A 367 0.97 -7.37 -4.95
N VAL A 368 0.99 -7.86 -3.71
CA VAL A 368 1.63 -9.14 -3.39
C VAL A 368 1.07 -10.30 -4.24
N ASP A 369 -0.20 -10.23 -4.61
CA ASP A 369 -0.86 -11.22 -5.46
C ASP A 369 -0.20 -11.39 -6.84
N LYS A 370 0.37 -10.31 -7.38
CA LYS A 370 0.99 -10.33 -8.71
C LYS A 370 2.25 -11.19 -8.79
N PHE A 371 2.94 -11.37 -7.70
CA PHE A 371 4.13 -12.24 -7.68
C PHE A 371 3.79 -13.74 -7.87
N ALA A 372 2.52 -14.14 -7.74
CA ALA A 372 2.06 -15.46 -8.17
C ALA A 372 2.24 -15.68 -9.69
N MET A 373 2.52 -14.62 -10.46
CA MET A 373 2.77 -14.69 -11.89
C MET A 373 4.21 -15.07 -12.23
N LEU A 374 5.15 -15.11 -11.28
CA LEU A 374 6.54 -15.48 -11.51
C LEU A 374 6.73 -16.74 -12.36
N PRO A 375 6.08 -17.87 -12.07
CA PRO A 375 6.26 -19.07 -12.87
C PRO A 375 5.60 -18.98 -14.27
N TRP A 376 4.69 -18.01 -14.50
CA TRP A 376 3.89 -17.90 -15.72
C TRP A 376 4.51 -17.02 -16.80
N TYR A 377 5.28 -15.99 -16.43
CA TYR A 377 5.83 -14.99 -17.34
C TYR A 377 7.31 -14.78 -17.12
N ALA A 378 8.12 -15.07 -18.15
CA ALA A 378 9.56 -14.84 -18.14
C ALA A 378 9.91 -13.36 -17.94
N GLU A 379 9.12 -12.49 -18.56
CA GLU A 379 9.35 -11.05 -18.59
C GLU A 379 9.37 -10.42 -17.20
N ILE A 380 8.77 -11.06 -16.17
CA ILE A 380 8.82 -10.60 -14.77
C ILE A 380 10.27 -10.59 -14.24
N GLY A 381 11.12 -11.48 -14.74
CA GLY A 381 12.55 -11.49 -14.41
C GLY A 381 13.24 -10.14 -14.64
N ARG A 382 12.77 -9.35 -15.59
CA ARG A 382 13.31 -8.02 -15.86
C ARG A 382 13.20 -7.04 -14.70
N PHE A 383 12.21 -7.21 -13.81
CA PHE A 383 12.14 -6.43 -12.56
C PHE A 383 13.28 -6.76 -11.60
N PHE A 384 13.88 -7.93 -11.75
CA PHE A 384 15.04 -8.38 -10.97
C PHE A 384 16.35 -8.25 -11.76
N ALA A 385 16.32 -7.48 -12.85
CA ALA A 385 17.46 -7.25 -13.72
C ALA A 385 18.07 -8.54 -14.32
N THR A 386 17.29 -9.61 -14.51
CA THR A 386 17.76 -10.82 -15.20
C THR A 386 18.20 -10.48 -16.61
N ASN A 387 19.33 -11.08 -17.06
CA ASN A 387 19.89 -10.88 -18.39
C ASN A 387 20.21 -9.42 -18.79
N THR A 388 20.45 -8.53 -17.81
CA THR A 388 20.86 -7.14 -18.03
C THR A 388 22.10 -6.80 -17.20
N CYS A 389 22.78 -5.68 -17.52
CA CYS A 389 23.87 -5.16 -16.68
C CYS A 389 23.37 -4.40 -15.44
N ASN A 390 22.09 -4.08 -15.36
CA ASN A 390 21.52 -3.30 -14.27
C ASN A 390 21.60 -4.04 -12.93
N ARG A 391 21.56 -3.27 -11.85
CA ARG A 391 21.49 -3.79 -10.48
C ARG A 391 20.09 -4.34 -10.18
N THR A 392 20.04 -5.37 -9.34
CA THR A 392 18.78 -5.88 -8.79
C THR A 392 18.11 -4.85 -7.86
N PRO A 393 16.84 -5.03 -7.48
CA PRO A 393 16.17 -4.14 -6.52
C PRO A 393 16.92 -4.04 -5.19
N GLU A 394 17.14 -2.82 -4.73
CA GLU A 394 17.91 -2.51 -3.52
C GLU A 394 17.04 -2.27 -2.29
N LEU A 395 15.76 -1.95 -2.52
CA LEU A 395 14.81 -1.64 -1.46
C LEU A 395 13.45 -2.29 -1.73
N ILE A 396 12.94 -3.01 -0.74
CA ILE A 396 11.58 -3.55 -0.75
C ILE A 396 10.80 -2.88 0.38
N ILE A 397 9.66 -2.28 0.05
CA ILE A 397 8.76 -1.65 1.00
C ILE A 397 7.46 -2.44 1.06
N GLN A 398 7.13 -2.97 2.24
CA GLN A 398 5.89 -3.69 2.48
C GLN A 398 4.98 -2.87 3.38
N ASP A 399 3.97 -2.24 2.79
CA ASP A 399 2.96 -1.51 3.58
C ASP A 399 1.87 -2.43 4.11
N GLU A 400 1.29 -2.05 5.26
CA GLU A 400 0.25 -2.80 5.98
C GLU A 400 0.60 -4.28 6.19
N LEU A 401 1.79 -4.55 6.74
CA LEU A 401 2.35 -5.90 6.93
C LEU A 401 1.38 -6.85 7.65
N HIS A 402 0.58 -6.36 8.60
CA HIS A 402 -0.38 -7.17 9.37
C HIS A 402 -1.44 -7.87 8.49
N LEU A 403 -1.67 -7.39 7.26
CA LEU A 403 -2.59 -8.03 6.31
C LEU A 403 -1.99 -9.27 5.65
N ILE A 404 -0.66 -9.46 5.74
CA ILE A 404 0.04 -10.64 5.22
C ILE A 404 0.12 -11.69 6.34
N SER A 405 -0.98 -12.38 6.55
CA SER A 405 -1.11 -13.34 7.65
C SER A 405 -1.96 -14.53 7.25
N GLY A 406 -1.92 -15.59 8.07
CA GLY A 406 -2.66 -16.81 7.81
C GLY A 406 -2.28 -17.48 6.49
N PRO A 407 -3.25 -18.07 5.76
CA PRO A 407 -2.96 -18.75 4.49
C PRO A 407 -2.32 -17.86 3.44
N LEU A 408 -2.77 -16.60 3.29
CA LEU A 408 -2.14 -15.63 2.39
C LEU A 408 -0.68 -15.38 2.77
N GLY A 409 -0.41 -15.17 4.07
CA GLY A 409 0.95 -14.96 4.56
C GLY A 409 1.86 -16.16 4.29
N SER A 410 1.35 -17.38 4.46
CA SER A 410 2.10 -18.61 4.17
C SER A 410 2.46 -18.73 2.68
N MET A 411 1.53 -18.38 1.78
CA MET A 411 1.82 -18.35 0.35
C MET A 411 2.85 -17.27 0.00
N VAL A 412 2.67 -16.06 0.52
CA VAL A 412 3.63 -14.96 0.30
C VAL A 412 5.02 -15.36 0.78
N GLY A 413 5.14 -15.89 2.02
CA GLY A 413 6.43 -16.31 2.57
C GLY A 413 7.12 -17.42 1.77
N LEU A 414 6.35 -18.31 1.15
CA LEU A 414 6.92 -19.35 0.28
C LEU A 414 7.43 -18.74 -1.04
N TYR A 415 6.67 -17.82 -1.67
CA TYR A 415 7.12 -17.12 -2.88
C TYR A 415 8.28 -16.13 -2.60
N GLU A 416 8.42 -15.62 -1.37
CA GLU A 416 9.57 -14.81 -0.98
C GLU A 416 10.90 -15.58 -1.15
N THR A 417 10.87 -16.90 -1.14
CA THR A 417 12.05 -17.73 -1.46
C THR A 417 12.57 -17.42 -2.86
N ALA A 418 11.70 -17.38 -3.87
CA ALA A 418 12.11 -17.03 -5.22
C ALA A 418 12.43 -15.53 -5.38
N ILE A 419 11.65 -14.66 -4.75
CA ILE A 419 11.85 -13.20 -4.83
C ILE A 419 13.20 -12.80 -4.23
N ASP A 420 13.53 -13.33 -3.04
CA ASP A 420 14.78 -13.05 -2.35
C ASP A 420 15.98 -13.59 -3.15
N TYR A 421 15.88 -14.81 -3.69
CA TYR A 421 16.91 -15.37 -4.57
C TYR A 421 17.19 -14.47 -5.77
N LEU A 422 16.13 -14.05 -6.48
CA LEU A 422 16.25 -13.19 -7.66
C LEU A 422 16.82 -11.80 -7.32
N CYS A 423 16.42 -11.22 -6.19
CA CYS A 423 17.00 -9.97 -5.73
C CYS A 423 18.49 -10.11 -5.39
N CYS A 424 18.90 -11.25 -4.81
CA CYS A 424 20.26 -11.49 -4.38
C CYS A 424 21.17 -12.04 -5.49
N SER A 425 20.64 -12.32 -6.68
CA SER A 425 21.35 -12.98 -7.78
C SER A 425 22.65 -12.29 -8.25
N LYS A 426 22.79 -10.98 -7.97
CA LYS A 426 23.99 -10.17 -8.26
C LYS A 426 24.78 -9.75 -7.01
N GLY A 427 24.61 -10.47 -5.91
CA GLY A 427 25.30 -10.19 -4.64
C GLY A 427 24.76 -8.96 -3.89
N ILE A 428 23.63 -8.40 -4.29
CA ILE A 428 22.99 -7.27 -3.65
C ILE A 428 21.86 -7.77 -2.77
N HIS A 429 21.96 -7.55 -1.45
CA HIS A 429 20.86 -7.82 -0.52
C HIS A 429 19.89 -6.66 -0.48
N PRO A 430 18.58 -6.84 -0.81
CA PRO A 430 17.62 -5.75 -0.72
C PRO A 430 17.36 -5.37 0.74
N LYS A 431 17.34 -4.09 1.06
CA LYS A 431 16.82 -3.62 2.35
C LYS A 431 15.32 -3.79 2.38
N ILE A 432 14.77 -4.32 3.49
CA ILE A 432 13.32 -4.49 3.66
C ILE A 432 12.81 -3.50 4.71
N ILE A 433 11.84 -2.70 4.32
CA ILE A 433 11.09 -1.81 5.20
C ILE A 433 9.65 -2.30 5.25
N ALA A 434 9.13 -2.48 6.45
CA ALA A 434 7.73 -2.81 6.65
C ALA A 434 7.01 -1.70 7.42
N SER A 435 5.71 -1.53 7.20
CA SER A 435 4.91 -0.58 7.97
C SER A 435 3.60 -1.20 8.46
N THR A 436 3.21 -0.84 9.68
CA THR A 436 1.93 -1.25 10.26
C THR A 436 1.54 -0.36 11.42
N ALA A 437 0.24 -0.37 11.77
CA ALA A 437 -0.26 0.26 13.00
C ALA A 437 -0.66 -0.79 14.06
N THR A 438 -0.88 -2.03 13.67
CA THR A 438 -1.45 -3.09 14.51
C THR A 438 -0.77 -4.41 14.21
N ILE A 439 0.22 -4.79 15.00
CA ILE A 439 0.90 -6.06 14.86
C ILE A 439 1.23 -6.65 16.22
N CYS A 440 1.00 -7.94 16.38
CA CYS A 440 1.47 -8.74 17.49
C CYS A 440 2.42 -9.80 16.92
N ARG A 441 3.54 -10.05 17.58
CA ARG A 441 4.55 -11.02 17.13
C ARG A 441 5.18 -10.66 15.77
N ALA A 442 5.56 -9.39 15.60
CA ALA A 442 6.24 -8.93 14.39
C ALA A 442 7.53 -9.72 14.09
N LYS A 443 8.24 -10.15 15.14
CA LYS A 443 9.48 -10.92 15.01
C LYS A 443 9.21 -12.24 14.29
N GLU A 444 8.25 -13.00 14.77
CA GLU A 444 7.90 -14.29 14.19
C GLU A 444 7.36 -14.15 12.76
N GLN A 445 6.56 -13.11 12.52
CA GLN A 445 6.02 -12.87 11.18
C GLN A 445 7.11 -12.47 10.18
N CYS A 446 8.02 -11.57 10.54
CA CYS A 446 9.13 -11.17 9.67
C CYS A 446 10.12 -12.33 9.43
N ALA A 447 10.41 -13.12 10.46
CA ALA A 447 11.25 -14.31 10.31
C ALA A 447 10.63 -15.31 9.34
N ALA A 448 9.32 -15.58 9.46
CA ALA A 448 8.62 -16.51 8.58
C ALA A 448 8.48 -16.00 7.14
N LEU A 449 8.26 -14.70 6.94
CA LEU A 449 8.11 -14.12 5.62
C LEU A 449 9.46 -13.92 4.91
N TYR A 450 10.41 -13.28 5.59
CA TYR A 450 11.60 -12.72 4.96
C TYR A 450 12.90 -13.43 5.38
N ASN A 451 12.83 -14.39 6.29
CA ASN A 451 14.03 -15.02 6.90
C ASN A 451 14.95 -13.97 7.55
N ARG A 452 14.39 -12.92 8.17
CA ARG A 452 15.15 -11.80 8.75
C ARG A 452 14.65 -11.44 10.13
N ASP A 453 15.56 -10.89 10.95
CA ASP A 453 15.18 -10.24 12.20
C ASP A 453 14.43 -8.94 11.94
N VAL A 454 13.73 -8.44 12.94
CA VAL A 454 12.96 -7.19 12.86
C VAL A 454 13.44 -6.18 13.90
N PHE A 455 13.53 -4.93 13.48
CA PHE A 455 13.71 -3.79 14.38
C PHE A 455 12.50 -2.88 14.29
N GLN A 456 11.82 -2.69 15.42
CA GLN A 456 10.65 -1.81 15.50
C GLN A 456 11.10 -0.36 15.68
N PHE A 457 10.68 0.51 14.78
CA PHE A 457 10.93 1.95 14.86
C PHE A 457 9.60 2.74 14.98
N PRO A 458 9.51 3.76 15.85
CA PRO A 458 10.47 4.09 16.90
C PRO A 458 10.50 3.01 17.99
N PRO A 459 11.66 2.80 18.65
CA PRO A 459 11.72 1.93 19.81
C PRO A 459 10.94 2.53 20.98
N GLN A 460 10.35 1.67 21.80
CA GLN A 460 9.57 2.08 22.97
C GLN A 460 10.49 2.62 24.07
N GLY A 461 10.05 3.71 24.70
CA GLY A 461 10.63 4.19 25.96
C GLY A 461 10.14 3.39 27.17
N ILE A 462 10.31 3.95 28.36
CA ILE A 462 9.75 3.40 29.60
C ILE A 462 8.28 3.76 29.74
N ASP A 463 7.88 4.94 29.27
CA ASP A 463 6.49 5.38 29.20
C ASP A 463 5.93 4.98 27.83
N GLU A 464 4.81 4.26 27.81
CA GLU A 464 4.09 3.88 26.59
C GLU A 464 3.70 5.10 25.73
N ALA A 465 3.49 6.23 26.37
CA ALA A 465 3.07 7.47 25.73
C ALA A 465 4.22 8.29 25.13
N ASP A 466 5.48 7.92 25.35
CA ASP A 466 6.64 8.71 24.93
C ASP A 466 7.75 7.85 24.32
N SER A 467 8.07 8.10 23.06
CA SER A 467 9.18 7.48 22.32
C SER A 467 10.25 8.52 21.87
N PHE A 468 10.30 9.71 22.47
CA PHE A 468 11.06 10.88 22.02
C PHE A 468 10.58 11.44 20.68
N PHE A 469 10.48 10.62 19.64
CA PHE A 469 10.06 11.04 18.29
C PHE A 469 8.56 11.31 18.17
N ALA A 470 7.77 10.76 19.07
CA ALA A 470 6.34 10.97 19.16
C ALA A 470 5.86 10.81 20.60
N ARG A 471 4.89 11.61 20.97
CA ARG A 471 4.24 11.56 22.28
C ARG A 471 2.72 11.51 22.11
N THR A 472 2.07 10.66 22.89
CA THR A 472 0.61 10.63 22.96
C THR A 472 0.12 11.88 23.69
N ALA A 473 -0.71 12.69 23.03
CA ALA A 473 -1.29 13.88 23.64
C ALA A 473 -2.24 13.49 24.78
N LYS A 474 -2.19 14.22 25.89
CA LYS A 474 -3.12 14.01 26.99
C LYS A 474 -4.54 14.42 26.56
N VAL A 475 -5.55 13.74 27.09
CA VAL A 475 -6.98 14.01 26.77
C VAL A 475 -7.37 15.47 27.01
N LYS A 476 -6.71 16.16 27.96
CA LYS A 476 -6.89 17.59 28.22
C LYS A 476 -6.28 18.50 27.15
N GLU A 477 -5.23 18.05 26.49
CA GLU A 477 -4.53 18.79 25.45
C GLU A 477 -5.24 18.60 24.09
N LYS A 478 -5.64 17.35 23.80
CA LYS A 478 -6.36 17.01 22.57
C LYS A 478 -7.39 15.91 22.87
N PRO A 479 -8.69 16.21 22.78
CA PRO A 479 -9.74 15.20 22.97
C PRO A 479 -9.58 14.07 21.95
N GLY A 480 -9.66 12.83 22.45
CA GLY A 480 -9.55 11.63 21.63
C GLY A 480 -10.90 11.12 21.14
N ARG A 481 -10.96 9.80 20.91
CA ARG A 481 -12.20 9.11 20.58
C ARG A 481 -12.92 8.67 21.83
N ILE A 482 -14.26 8.76 21.78
CA ILE A 482 -15.16 8.23 22.82
C ILE A 482 -15.79 6.97 22.26
N TYR A 483 -15.67 5.86 22.97
CA TYR A 483 -16.31 4.59 22.64
C TYR A 483 -17.53 4.37 23.51
N ILE A 484 -18.65 3.98 22.91
CA ILE A 484 -19.93 3.74 23.58
C ILE A 484 -20.45 2.36 23.20
N GLY A 485 -20.47 1.44 24.16
CA GLY A 485 -21.00 0.09 23.96
C GLY A 485 -22.53 0.06 24.18
N LEU A 486 -23.25 -0.47 23.23
CA LEU A 486 -24.71 -0.60 23.26
C LEU A 486 -25.11 -2.05 23.01
N MET A 487 -25.97 -2.61 23.88
CA MET A 487 -26.55 -3.94 23.70
C MET A 487 -28.07 -3.90 23.83
N PRO A 488 -28.81 -4.46 22.87
CA PRO A 488 -30.29 -4.47 22.95
C PRO A 488 -30.77 -5.34 24.12
N ALA A 489 -31.63 -4.78 24.96
CA ALA A 489 -32.31 -5.52 26.00
C ALA A 489 -33.81 -5.64 25.64
N GLY A 490 -34.30 -6.86 25.45
CA GLY A 490 -35.71 -7.11 25.16
C GLY A 490 -36.21 -6.64 23.78
N LYS A 491 -35.27 -6.30 22.86
CA LYS A 491 -35.56 -5.87 21.48
C LYS A 491 -34.62 -6.55 20.49
N THR A 492 -35.01 -6.58 19.23
CA THR A 492 -34.19 -7.15 18.18
C THR A 492 -33.02 -6.22 17.83
N LYS A 493 -31.89 -6.80 17.34
CA LYS A 493 -30.73 -6.06 16.83
C LYS A 493 -31.15 -5.03 15.79
N ALA A 494 -31.99 -5.41 14.82
CA ALA A 494 -32.46 -4.53 13.74
C ALA A 494 -33.26 -3.34 14.24
N MET A 495 -34.14 -3.54 15.25
CA MET A 495 -34.91 -2.45 15.85
C MET A 495 -34.00 -1.44 16.59
N MET A 496 -32.95 -1.91 17.24
CA MET A 496 -32.00 -1.03 17.90
C MET A 496 -31.15 -0.29 16.87
N GLU A 497 -30.68 -1.00 15.83
CA GLU A 497 -29.91 -0.43 14.70
C GLU A 497 -30.68 0.73 14.06
N SER A 498 -31.93 0.54 13.69
CA SER A 498 -32.75 1.58 13.07
C SER A 498 -32.91 2.81 13.96
N ARG A 499 -33.04 2.62 15.27
CA ARG A 499 -33.18 3.72 16.24
C ARG A 499 -31.88 4.47 16.48
N ILE A 500 -30.74 3.76 16.59
CA ILE A 500 -29.41 4.38 16.74
C ILE A 500 -29.13 5.26 15.54
N LEU A 501 -29.26 4.71 14.32
CA LEU A 501 -29.01 5.44 13.08
C LEU A 501 -29.91 6.66 12.97
N ALA A 502 -31.21 6.52 13.22
CA ALA A 502 -32.16 7.62 13.18
C ALA A 502 -31.82 8.72 14.19
N ALA A 503 -31.47 8.34 15.42
CA ALA A 503 -31.15 9.30 16.47
C ALA A 503 -29.88 10.09 16.17
N LEU A 504 -28.79 9.40 15.77
CA LEU A 504 -27.52 10.03 15.46
C LEU A 504 -27.62 10.95 14.24
N LEU A 505 -28.31 10.53 13.19
CA LEU A 505 -28.52 11.37 12.01
C LEU A 505 -29.36 12.60 12.34
N GLN A 506 -30.43 12.47 13.10
CA GLN A 506 -31.33 13.56 13.39
C GLN A 506 -30.74 14.60 14.34
N ILE A 507 -30.00 14.16 15.38
CA ILE A 507 -29.46 15.08 16.40
C ILE A 507 -28.45 16.07 15.82
N VAL A 508 -27.65 15.67 14.87
CA VAL A 508 -26.67 16.55 14.20
C VAL A 508 -27.39 17.67 13.46
N LYS A 509 -28.50 17.39 12.76
CA LYS A 509 -29.29 18.41 12.08
C LYS A 509 -29.90 19.40 13.06
N GLU A 510 -30.44 18.91 14.17
CA GLU A 510 -31.12 19.72 15.19
C GLU A 510 -30.15 20.53 16.09
N SER A 511 -28.87 20.14 16.10
CA SER A 511 -27.85 20.82 16.90
C SER A 511 -27.76 22.31 16.60
N LYS A 512 -27.38 23.11 17.62
CA LYS A 512 -27.22 24.57 17.53
C LYS A 512 -25.83 24.99 17.08
N TYR A 513 -24.97 24.03 16.80
CA TYR A 513 -23.62 24.29 16.35
C TYR A 513 -23.61 24.93 14.93
N ASP A 514 -22.53 25.62 14.64
CA ASP A 514 -22.26 26.17 13.30
C ASP A 514 -22.08 25.08 12.22
N ASP A 515 -22.05 25.49 10.98
CA ASP A 515 -22.02 24.56 9.86
C ASP A 515 -20.71 23.77 9.80
N GLU A 516 -19.58 24.32 10.27
CA GLU A 516 -18.29 23.62 10.30
C GLU A 516 -18.33 22.43 11.28
N ILE A 517 -18.85 22.63 12.48
CA ILE A 517 -19.00 21.56 13.47
C ILE A 517 -20.05 20.56 13.02
N LYS A 518 -21.15 21.01 12.41
CA LYS A 518 -22.15 20.12 11.84
C LYS A 518 -21.57 19.26 10.73
N ASP A 519 -20.78 19.84 9.83
CA ASP A 519 -20.13 19.11 8.76
C ASP A 519 -19.22 18.01 9.31
N ALA A 520 -18.47 18.30 10.36
CA ALA A 520 -17.58 17.33 11.02
C ALA A 520 -18.30 16.05 11.50
N TYR A 521 -19.59 16.14 11.85
CA TYR A 521 -20.41 15.01 12.32
C TYR A 521 -21.58 14.69 11.37
N TRP A 522 -21.66 15.33 10.21
CA TRP A 522 -22.76 15.14 9.28
C TRP A 522 -22.80 13.75 8.69
N THR A 523 -21.67 13.25 8.22
CA THR A 523 -21.59 11.91 7.66
C THR A 523 -21.48 10.89 8.79
N LEU A 524 -22.50 10.05 8.92
CA LEU A 524 -22.47 8.91 9.83
C LEU A 524 -21.89 7.69 9.09
N THR A 525 -20.75 7.21 9.56
CA THR A 525 -20.12 5.99 9.02
C THR A 525 -20.66 4.78 9.75
N THR A 526 -21.07 3.74 9.03
CA THR A 526 -21.55 2.48 9.62
C THR A 526 -20.71 1.32 9.11
N TYR A 527 -20.08 0.60 10.05
CA TYR A 527 -19.19 -0.53 9.75
C TYR A 527 -19.89 -1.87 9.94
N PHE A 528 -19.69 -2.79 8.99
CA PHE A 528 -20.28 -4.13 8.97
C PHE A 528 -19.22 -5.20 8.82
N ASN A 529 -19.41 -6.32 9.53
CA ASN A 529 -18.55 -7.50 9.44
C ASN A 529 -18.80 -8.36 8.19
N SER A 530 -19.90 -8.12 7.48
CA SER A 530 -20.25 -8.86 6.27
C SER A 530 -21.13 -8.05 5.32
N LEU A 531 -21.02 -8.36 4.02
CA LEU A 531 -21.89 -7.79 2.99
C LEU A 531 -23.37 -8.14 3.19
N LYS A 532 -23.67 -9.29 3.81
CA LYS A 532 -25.03 -9.71 4.13
C LYS A 532 -25.67 -8.80 5.20
N GLU A 533 -24.92 -8.44 6.24
CA GLU A 533 -25.41 -7.51 7.27
C GLU A 533 -25.60 -6.12 6.70
N LEU A 534 -24.67 -5.64 5.88
CA LEU A 534 -24.76 -4.36 5.19
C LEU A 534 -26.00 -4.30 4.28
N GLY A 535 -26.24 -5.33 3.48
CA GLY A 535 -27.44 -5.40 2.61
C GLY A 535 -28.75 -5.31 3.40
N LYS A 536 -28.84 -5.96 4.57
CA LYS A 536 -29.98 -5.83 5.47
C LYS A 536 -30.14 -4.39 5.99
N CYS A 537 -29.04 -3.76 6.39
CA CYS A 537 -29.07 -2.39 6.85
C CYS A 537 -29.53 -1.42 5.75
N SER A 538 -29.11 -1.62 4.52
CA SER A 538 -29.57 -0.80 3.39
C SER A 538 -31.09 -0.79 3.27
N THR A 539 -31.75 -1.93 3.50
CA THR A 539 -33.22 -2.02 3.53
C THR A 539 -33.82 -1.32 4.77
N ILE A 540 -33.20 -1.51 5.95
CA ILE A 540 -33.61 -0.84 7.19
C ILE A 540 -33.53 0.69 7.04
N VAL A 541 -32.51 1.19 6.36
CA VAL A 541 -32.32 2.63 6.14
C VAL A 541 -33.44 3.21 5.27
N GLN A 542 -33.85 2.50 4.23
CA GLN A 542 -34.89 2.97 3.30
C GLN A 542 -36.27 3.08 3.96
N ASN A 543 -36.56 2.20 4.91
CA ASN A 543 -37.86 2.09 5.56
C ASN A 543 -37.80 2.62 7.01
N ASP A 544 -37.30 1.80 7.92
CA ASP A 544 -37.40 2.02 9.36
C ASP A 544 -36.65 3.26 9.86
N VAL A 545 -35.47 3.55 9.30
CA VAL A 545 -34.67 4.73 9.75
C VAL A 545 -35.36 6.01 9.35
N ARG A 546 -35.92 6.09 8.15
CA ARG A 546 -36.66 7.28 7.69
C ARG A 546 -37.91 7.52 8.55
N ASP A 547 -38.67 6.45 8.81
CA ASP A 547 -39.87 6.54 9.66
C ASP A 547 -39.51 6.95 11.09
N ASN A 548 -38.43 6.41 11.64
CA ASN A 548 -37.99 6.78 12.99
C ASN A 548 -37.51 8.24 13.06
N ILE A 549 -36.84 8.77 12.04
CA ILE A 549 -36.46 10.19 11.95
C ILE A 549 -37.71 11.06 11.94
N GLU A 550 -38.72 10.71 11.14
CA GLU A 550 -39.97 11.44 11.06
C GLU A 550 -40.73 11.46 12.39
N ARG A 551 -40.88 10.29 13.03
CA ARG A 551 -41.50 10.16 14.34
C ARG A 551 -40.76 10.97 15.42
N MET A 552 -39.41 10.95 15.41
CA MET A 552 -38.63 11.74 16.35
C MET A 552 -38.78 13.23 16.11
N ALA A 553 -38.78 13.70 14.87
CA ALA A 553 -38.96 15.10 14.54
C ALA A 553 -40.31 15.61 15.01
N HIS A 554 -41.39 14.84 14.76
CA HIS A 554 -42.73 15.16 15.23
C HIS A 554 -42.87 15.11 16.75
N ARG A 555 -42.43 14.05 17.40
CA ARG A 555 -42.53 13.86 18.85
C ARG A 555 -41.85 14.94 19.67
N ASN A 556 -40.70 15.38 19.19
CA ASN A 556 -39.87 16.36 19.90
C ASN A 556 -40.05 17.78 19.37
N ASN A 557 -40.97 18.03 18.43
CA ASN A 557 -41.22 19.34 17.81
C ASN A 557 -39.92 20.04 17.37
N TYR A 558 -39.05 19.32 16.68
CA TYR A 558 -37.77 19.86 16.23
C TYR A 558 -37.96 21.04 15.27
N ILE A 559 -37.35 22.17 15.60
CA ILE A 559 -37.51 23.44 14.89
C ILE A 559 -36.91 23.33 13.46
N ARG A 560 -35.83 22.57 13.28
CA ARG A 560 -35.16 22.38 12.00
C ARG A 560 -35.76 21.26 11.15
N GLY A 561 -36.82 20.65 11.62
CA GLY A 561 -37.55 19.60 10.93
C GLY A 561 -36.77 18.28 10.80
N LYS A 562 -37.32 17.36 10.02
CA LYS A 562 -36.71 16.04 9.79
C LYS A 562 -35.48 16.10 8.90
N ARG A 563 -34.48 15.25 9.17
CA ARG A 563 -33.34 15.05 8.26
C ARG A 563 -33.78 14.21 7.06
N ILE A 564 -33.38 14.65 5.86
CA ILE A 564 -33.68 13.95 4.62
C ILE A 564 -32.51 13.05 4.28
N ILE A 565 -32.75 11.76 4.12
CA ILE A 565 -31.77 10.78 3.64
C ILE A 565 -32.19 10.41 2.21
N LEU A 566 -31.41 10.82 1.23
CA LEU A 566 -31.67 10.51 -0.18
C LEU A 566 -31.28 9.06 -0.49
N LYS A 567 -30.00 8.73 -0.27
CA LYS A 567 -29.42 7.41 -0.50
C LYS A 567 -28.28 7.23 0.52
N ALA A 568 -28.04 5.98 0.94
CA ALA A 568 -26.81 5.62 1.60
C ALA A 568 -25.74 5.35 0.54
N ASP A 569 -24.54 5.91 0.72
CA ASP A 569 -23.39 5.61 -0.12
C ASP A 569 -22.65 4.41 0.48
N GLU A 570 -21.96 3.62 -0.36
CA GLU A 570 -21.32 2.39 0.06
C GLU A 570 -19.80 2.38 -0.23
N LEU A 571 -19.02 1.82 0.71
CA LEU A 571 -17.61 1.52 0.55
C LEU A 571 -17.38 0.02 0.78
N THR A 572 -17.58 -0.76 -0.26
CA THR A 572 -17.51 -2.23 -0.19
C THR A 572 -16.92 -2.82 -1.46
N SER A 573 -16.47 -4.07 -1.39
CA SER A 573 -15.93 -4.80 -2.56
C SER A 573 -16.96 -5.11 -3.65
N ARG A 574 -18.25 -4.95 -3.39
CA ARG A 574 -19.33 -5.16 -4.39
C ARG A 574 -19.59 -3.93 -5.26
N VAL A 575 -19.13 -2.77 -4.82
CA VAL A 575 -19.29 -1.50 -5.54
C VAL A 575 -18.18 -1.39 -6.57
N SER A 576 -18.48 -0.85 -7.74
CA SER A 576 -17.47 -0.62 -8.77
C SER A 576 -16.41 0.38 -8.30
N THR A 577 -15.18 0.27 -8.81
CA THR A 577 -14.09 1.21 -8.49
C THR A 577 -14.49 2.66 -8.76
N THR A 578 -15.28 2.88 -9.76
CA THR A 578 -15.87 4.15 -10.17
C THR A 578 -16.80 4.75 -9.12
N GLU A 579 -17.82 4.01 -8.70
CA GLU A 579 -18.75 4.47 -7.66
C GLU A 579 -18.03 4.70 -6.36
N LEU A 580 -17.00 3.89 -6.08
CA LEU A 580 -16.15 4.03 -4.91
C LEU A 580 -15.37 5.34 -4.96
N ASN A 581 -14.73 5.66 -6.10
CA ASN A 581 -14.01 6.92 -6.29
C ASN A 581 -14.96 8.14 -6.25
N GLN A 582 -16.16 8.01 -6.80
CA GLN A 582 -17.19 9.06 -6.68
C GLN A 582 -17.60 9.30 -5.23
N THR A 583 -17.81 8.24 -4.45
CA THR A 583 -18.13 8.32 -3.04
C THR A 583 -17.00 8.98 -2.26
N LEU A 584 -15.74 8.61 -2.52
CA LEU A 584 -14.57 9.23 -1.89
C LEU A 584 -14.46 10.72 -2.26
N ASN A 585 -14.62 11.07 -3.53
CA ASN A 585 -14.63 12.47 -3.97
C ASN A 585 -15.75 13.28 -3.31
N LYS A 586 -16.95 12.71 -3.17
CA LYS A 586 -18.04 13.36 -2.44
C LYS A 586 -17.69 13.57 -0.97
N LEU A 587 -17.08 12.57 -0.33
CA LEU A 587 -16.64 12.65 1.06
C LEU A 587 -15.58 13.72 1.28
N GLU A 588 -14.68 13.93 0.34
CA GLU A 588 -13.61 14.91 0.44
C GLU A 588 -14.06 16.33 0.08
N LYS A 589 -14.91 16.50 -0.94
CA LYS A 589 -15.18 17.80 -1.55
C LYS A 589 -16.52 18.40 -1.19
N ILE A 590 -17.56 17.60 -0.92
CA ILE A 590 -18.89 18.12 -0.65
C ILE A 590 -19.12 18.23 0.85
N HIS A 591 -18.98 19.45 1.36
CA HIS A 591 -19.20 19.79 2.77
C HIS A 591 -20.66 20.17 3.04
N TYR A 592 -21.12 19.88 4.26
CA TYR A 592 -22.38 20.43 4.72
C TYR A 592 -22.24 21.92 4.96
N SER A 593 -23.05 22.71 4.27
CA SER A 593 -23.34 24.10 4.58
C SER A 593 -24.77 24.40 4.17
N GLN A 594 -25.40 25.39 4.78
CA GLN A 594 -26.75 25.79 4.41
C GLN A 594 -26.79 26.29 2.94
N ASP A 595 -25.72 26.96 2.48
CA ASP A 595 -25.58 27.41 1.10
C ASP A 595 -25.53 26.26 0.09
N ASN A 596 -24.74 25.20 0.36
CA ASN A 596 -24.74 24.00 -0.47
C ASN A 596 -26.08 23.28 -0.46
N TRP A 597 -26.75 23.25 0.68
CA TRP A 597 -28.07 22.65 0.79
C TRP A 597 -29.11 23.39 -0.07
N ASP A 598 -29.09 24.72 -0.05
CA ASP A 598 -29.98 25.56 -0.86
C ASP A 598 -29.70 25.46 -2.36
N LYS A 599 -28.42 25.21 -2.72
CA LYS A 599 -27.99 24.89 -4.10
C LYS A 599 -28.26 23.45 -4.53
N LYS A 600 -28.85 22.62 -3.65
CA LYS A 600 -29.12 21.18 -3.87
C LYS A 600 -27.85 20.34 -4.03
N ILE A 601 -26.74 20.78 -3.46
CA ILE A 601 -25.48 20.03 -3.37
C ILE A 601 -25.48 19.30 -2.02
N TYR A 602 -25.71 18.00 -2.04
CA TYR A 602 -25.92 17.22 -0.83
C TYR A 602 -24.66 16.44 -0.43
N PRO A 603 -24.11 16.65 0.78
CA PRO A 603 -23.05 15.83 1.30
C PRO A 603 -23.54 14.42 1.62
N VAL A 604 -22.60 13.48 1.75
CA VAL A 604 -22.89 12.11 2.16
C VAL A 604 -23.54 12.12 3.55
N ASN A 605 -24.74 11.55 3.68
CA ASN A 605 -25.45 11.45 4.95
C ASN A 605 -25.06 10.22 5.75
N LEU A 606 -25.07 9.07 5.09
CA LEU A 606 -24.82 7.77 5.67
C LEU A 606 -23.88 6.99 4.75
N LEU A 607 -22.78 6.54 5.31
CA LEU A 607 -21.78 5.75 4.64
C LEU A 607 -21.82 4.32 5.18
N LEU A 608 -22.15 3.35 4.34
CA LEU A 608 -22.14 1.93 4.69
C LEU A 608 -20.82 1.31 4.24
N ALA A 609 -20.04 0.74 5.16
CA ALA A 609 -18.72 0.26 4.87
C ALA A 609 -18.45 -1.13 5.46
N THR A 610 -17.57 -1.89 4.80
CA THR A 610 -16.95 -3.10 5.35
C THR A 610 -15.45 -2.83 5.60
N ASN A 611 -14.63 -3.87 5.66
CA ASN A 611 -13.19 -3.76 5.86
C ASN A 611 -12.46 -2.79 4.90
N MET A 612 -13.07 -2.39 3.80
CA MET A 612 -12.49 -1.39 2.90
C MET A 612 -12.27 -0.03 3.57
N ILE A 613 -13.08 0.36 4.56
CA ILE A 613 -12.85 1.60 5.30
C ILE A 613 -11.63 1.49 6.21
N SER A 614 -11.35 0.32 6.75
CA SER A 614 -10.21 0.10 7.66
C SER A 614 -8.88 0.25 6.94
N VAL A 615 -8.84 0.11 5.60
CA VAL A 615 -7.61 0.10 4.81
C VAL A 615 -7.63 1.23 3.78
N GLY A 616 -6.74 2.21 3.94
CA GLY A 616 -6.39 3.18 2.90
C GLY A 616 -7.26 4.43 2.75
N ILE A 617 -8.42 4.53 3.40
CA ILE A 617 -9.26 5.73 3.30
C ILE A 617 -8.80 6.79 4.28
N ASP A 618 -8.45 7.96 3.75
CA ASP A 618 -7.94 9.11 4.52
C ASP A 618 -8.85 10.32 4.33
N VAL A 619 -9.98 10.32 5.07
CA VAL A 619 -10.96 11.42 5.06
C VAL A 619 -11.03 12.04 6.46
N ASP A 620 -10.48 13.23 6.62
CA ASP A 620 -10.31 13.89 7.93
C ASP A 620 -11.61 14.35 8.58
N ARG A 621 -12.68 14.52 7.80
CA ARG A 621 -13.96 15.05 8.28
C ARG A 621 -14.88 14.00 8.92
N LEU A 622 -14.50 12.74 8.95
CA LEU A 622 -15.30 11.69 9.57
C LEU A 622 -15.07 11.65 11.06
N ASN A 623 -16.11 11.92 11.88
CA ASN A 623 -15.98 11.93 13.33
C ASN A 623 -17.06 11.12 14.05
N ALA A 624 -18.04 10.55 13.36
CA ALA A 624 -19.06 9.68 13.93
C ALA A 624 -19.09 8.31 13.25
N MET A 625 -19.07 7.23 14.03
CA MET A 625 -19.14 5.86 13.52
C MET A 625 -20.04 4.98 14.36
N VAL A 626 -20.76 4.08 13.69
CA VAL A 626 -21.47 2.96 14.31
C VAL A 626 -20.84 1.66 13.84
N ILE A 627 -20.42 0.80 14.74
CA ILE A 627 -19.91 -0.54 14.44
C ILE A 627 -20.98 -1.56 14.82
N LEU A 628 -21.43 -2.37 13.87
CA LEU A 628 -22.51 -3.34 14.05
C LEU A 628 -22.01 -4.75 14.30
N GLY A 629 -21.84 -5.08 15.58
CA GLY A 629 -21.18 -6.31 16.06
C GLY A 629 -19.66 -6.16 16.14
N GLN A 630 -19.05 -6.81 17.11
CA GLN A 630 -17.59 -6.83 17.26
C GLN A 630 -16.92 -7.42 16.01
N PRO A 631 -15.96 -6.75 15.35
CA PRO A 631 -15.14 -7.32 14.31
C PRO A 631 -14.44 -8.61 14.77
N LYS A 632 -14.10 -9.48 13.82
CA LYS A 632 -13.48 -10.77 14.17
C LYS A 632 -12.10 -10.59 14.78
N LEU A 633 -11.35 -9.63 14.28
CA LEU A 633 -10.01 -9.30 14.74
C LEU A 633 -10.01 -7.96 15.47
N THR A 634 -9.27 -7.88 16.56
CA THR A 634 -9.04 -6.63 17.29
C THR A 634 -8.27 -5.62 16.43
N SER A 635 -7.35 -6.09 15.60
CA SER A 635 -6.65 -5.26 14.62
C SER A 635 -7.61 -4.55 13.65
N GLU A 636 -8.59 -5.26 13.13
CA GLU A 636 -9.64 -4.73 12.26
C GLU A 636 -10.52 -3.69 13.00
N TYR A 637 -10.88 -3.99 14.25
CA TYR A 637 -11.62 -3.07 15.10
C TYR A 637 -10.87 -1.74 15.32
N ILE A 638 -9.58 -1.82 15.65
CA ILE A 638 -8.72 -0.65 15.86
C ILE A 638 -8.63 0.17 14.57
N GLN A 639 -8.38 -0.48 13.44
CA GLN A 639 -8.21 0.19 12.15
C GLN A 639 -9.50 0.85 11.66
N ALA A 640 -10.64 0.18 11.77
CA ALA A 640 -11.94 0.75 11.39
C ALA A 640 -12.26 1.96 12.27
N SER A 641 -12.18 1.83 13.60
CA SER A 641 -12.49 2.92 14.52
C SER A 641 -11.50 4.08 14.45
N SER A 642 -10.25 3.83 14.00
CA SER A 642 -9.24 4.88 13.82
C SER A 642 -9.50 5.82 12.65
N ARG A 643 -10.44 5.49 11.77
CA ARG A 643 -10.81 6.33 10.62
C ARG A 643 -11.68 7.53 10.98
N VAL A 644 -12.21 7.57 12.19
CA VAL A 644 -12.96 8.70 12.70
C VAL A 644 -12.22 9.42 13.83
N GLY A 645 -12.47 10.72 13.98
CA GLY A 645 -11.86 11.50 15.04
C GLY A 645 -10.42 11.92 14.79
N ARG A 646 -10.12 12.39 13.58
CA ARG A 646 -8.78 12.90 13.23
C ARG A 646 -8.61 14.39 13.51
N LYS A 647 -9.52 15.20 13.01
CA LYS A 647 -9.50 16.65 13.19
C LYS A 647 -10.29 17.08 14.43
N TYR A 648 -11.47 16.48 14.63
CA TYR A 648 -12.35 16.72 15.78
C TYR A 648 -12.47 15.44 16.63
N PRO A 649 -12.95 15.53 17.89
CA PRO A 649 -13.17 14.35 18.73
C PRO A 649 -14.04 13.30 18.04
N GLY A 650 -13.59 12.05 18.01
CA GLY A 650 -14.35 10.96 17.40
C GLY A 650 -15.35 10.35 18.37
N VAL A 651 -16.51 9.90 17.85
CA VAL A 651 -17.48 9.12 18.62
C VAL A 651 -17.75 7.81 17.89
N VAL A 652 -17.53 6.70 18.58
CA VAL A 652 -17.71 5.35 18.07
C VAL A 652 -18.75 4.61 18.89
N PHE A 653 -19.89 4.32 18.31
CA PHE A 653 -20.95 3.51 18.90
C PHE A 653 -20.76 2.06 18.46
N VAL A 654 -20.65 1.15 19.41
CA VAL A 654 -20.52 -0.29 19.14
C VAL A 654 -21.81 -0.96 19.56
N GLN A 655 -22.60 -1.40 18.58
CA GLN A 655 -23.81 -2.16 18.83
C GLN A 655 -23.49 -3.65 18.87
N TYR A 656 -23.49 -4.22 20.05
CA TYR A 656 -23.30 -5.65 20.28
C TYR A 656 -24.59 -6.46 20.03
N ASP A 657 -24.42 -7.72 19.68
CA ASP A 657 -25.49 -8.68 19.52
C ASP A 657 -25.60 -9.58 20.77
N GLY A 658 -26.65 -9.40 21.55
CA GLY A 658 -26.86 -10.16 22.78
C GLY A 658 -27.03 -11.70 22.59
N VAL A 659 -27.26 -12.16 21.36
CA VAL A 659 -27.36 -13.58 21.04
C VAL A 659 -25.98 -14.21 20.80
N ARG A 660 -25.02 -13.42 20.29
CA ARG A 660 -23.66 -13.89 20.02
C ARG A 660 -22.82 -13.86 21.30
N SER A 661 -22.34 -15.02 21.73
CA SER A 661 -21.50 -15.16 22.94
C SER A 661 -20.29 -14.23 22.94
N ARG A 662 -19.61 -14.09 21.78
CA ARG A 662 -18.47 -13.18 21.63
C ARG A 662 -18.84 -11.71 21.86
N ASP A 663 -19.90 -11.23 21.25
CA ASP A 663 -20.36 -9.87 21.40
C ASP A 663 -20.75 -9.59 22.86
N ARG A 664 -21.40 -10.53 23.53
CA ARG A 664 -21.72 -10.43 24.95
C ARG A 664 -20.46 -10.33 25.80
N SER A 665 -19.48 -11.16 25.58
CA SER A 665 -18.20 -11.11 26.31
C SER A 665 -17.49 -9.76 26.16
N HIS A 666 -17.43 -9.22 24.95
CA HIS A 666 -16.86 -7.89 24.71
C HIS A 666 -17.67 -6.77 25.36
N TYR A 667 -18.99 -6.89 25.43
CA TYR A 667 -19.83 -5.92 26.13
C TYR A 667 -19.60 -5.97 27.64
N GLU A 668 -19.54 -7.16 28.24
CA GLU A 668 -19.30 -7.34 29.68
C GLU A 668 -17.91 -6.83 30.09
N GLN A 669 -16.91 -6.98 29.23
CA GLN A 669 -15.54 -6.51 29.45
C GLN A 669 -15.23 -5.18 28.77
N PHE A 670 -16.24 -4.39 28.41
CA PHE A 670 -16.10 -3.24 27.55
C PHE A 670 -15.02 -2.24 28.00
N LYS A 671 -15.00 -1.90 29.31
CA LYS A 671 -14.03 -0.97 29.87
C LYS A 671 -12.61 -1.50 29.81
N SER A 672 -12.37 -2.68 30.36
CA SER A 672 -11.03 -3.29 30.42
C SER A 672 -10.46 -3.55 29.02
N TYR A 673 -11.32 -3.92 28.08
CA TYR A 673 -10.92 -4.10 26.68
C TYR A 673 -10.46 -2.78 26.04
N HIS A 674 -11.21 -1.68 26.20
CA HIS A 674 -10.87 -0.40 25.58
C HIS A 674 -9.71 0.33 26.27
N GLU A 675 -9.46 0.06 27.57
CA GLU A 675 -8.31 0.60 28.29
C GLU A 675 -6.97 0.06 27.77
N SER A 676 -6.98 -1.13 27.16
CA SER A 676 -5.75 -1.79 26.69
C SER A 676 -5.95 -2.61 25.43
N PHE A 677 -6.79 -2.16 24.48
CA PHE A 677 -7.21 -2.97 23.34
C PHE A 677 -6.06 -3.34 22.36
N TYR A 678 -4.97 -2.58 22.28
CA TYR A 678 -3.77 -2.99 21.56
C TYR A 678 -3.14 -4.28 22.09
N ARG A 679 -3.31 -4.57 23.39
CA ARG A 679 -2.86 -5.82 24.01
C ARG A 679 -3.62 -7.04 23.53
N TYR A 680 -4.86 -6.85 23.05
CA TYR A 680 -5.71 -7.91 22.56
C TYR A 680 -5.61 -8.16 21.06
N VAL A 681 -4.67 -7.51 20.39
CA VAL A 681 -4.39 -7.79 18.97
C VAL A 681 -3.94 -9.23 18.86
N GLU A 682 -4.63 -9.99 18.03
CA GLU A 682 -4.40 -11.42 17.88
C GLU A 682 -3.05 -11.68 17.20
N PRO A 683 -2.28 -12.68 17.66
CA PRO A 683 -1.09 -13.09 16.96
C PRO A 683 -1.48 -13.76 15.63
N THR A 684 -0.85 -13.33 14.56
CA THR A 684 -1.07 -13.92 13.23
C THR A 684 0.03 -14.93 12.92
N GLY A 685 -0.35 -16.15 12.54
CA GLY A 685 0.59 -17.19 12.14
C GLY A 685 0.90 -17.10 10.65
N VAL A 686 2.16 -17.34 10.31
CA VAL A 686 2.66 -17.49 8.94
C VAL A 686 3.57 -18.71 8.92
N THR A 687 3.23 -19.73 8.11
CA THR A 687 3.93 -21.02 8.06
C THR A 687 4.21 -21.40 6.60
N PRO A 688 5.20 -20.76 5.94
CA PRO A 688 5.42 -20.90 4.50
C PRO A 688 5.81 -22.33 4.10
N PHE A 689 6.56 -23.04 4.95
CA PHE A 689 7.00 -24.41 4.68
C PHE A 689 6.13 -25.50 5.33
N SER A 690 4.92 -25.16 5.78
CA SER A 690 3.98 -26.19 6.22
C SER A 690 3.56 -27.09 5.02
N GLU A 691 3.31 -28.37 5.29
CA GLU A 691 2.93 -29.34 4.26
C GLU A 691 1.80 -28.86 3.32
N PRO A 692 0.68 -28.26 3.84
CA PRO A 692 -0.36 -27.72 2.94
C PRO A 692 0.14 -26.57 2.04
N ALA A 693 1.07 -25.76 2.53
CA ALA A 693 1.63 -24.67 1.74
C ALA A 693 2.58 -25.19 0.65
N ARG A 694 3.45 -26.15 1.00
CA ARG A 694 4.36 -26.81 0.07
C ARG A 694 3.59 -27.50 -1.05
N LYS A 695 2.61 -28.35 -0.70
CA LYS A 695 1.74 -29.03 -1.68
C LYS A 695 1.04 -28.06 -2.63
N ARG A 696 0.73 -26.86 -2.15
CA ARG A 696 0.00 -25.85 -2.93
C ARG A 696 0.90 -25.05 -3.86
N ALA A 697 2.13 -24.72 -3.49
CA ALA A 697 2.91 -23.73 -4.19
C ALA A 697 4.42 -24.00 -4.28
N LEU A 698 4.98 -25.05 -3.67
CA LEU A 698 6.42 -25.32 -3.78
C LEU A 698 6.86 -25.50 -5.22
N HIS A 699 6.07 -26.23 -6.03
CA HIS A 699 6.33 -26.39 -7.46
C HIS A 699 6.40 -25.06 -8.21
N ALA A 700 5.56 -24.11 -7.86
CA ALA A 700 5.56 -22.78 -8.49
C ALA A 700 6.82 -21.97 -8.15
N VAL A 701 7.32 -22.10 -6.91
CA VAL A 701 8.60 -21.50 -6.48
C VAL A 701 9.76 -22.12 -7.24
N ILE A 702 9.85 -23.46 -7.28
CA ILE A 702 10.91 -24.18 -7.99
C ILE A 702 10.90 -23.84 -9.48
N ILE A 703 9.73 -23.87 -10.12
CA ILE A 703 9.60 -23.52 -11.54
C ILE A 703 9.98 -22.05 -11.80
N SER A 704 9.66 -21.14 -10.86
CA SER A 704 10.12 -19.74 -10.96
C SER A 704 11.64 -19.63 -10.91
N LEU A 705 12.28 -20.33 -9.99
CA LEU A 705 13.74 -20.36 -9.88
C LEU A 705 14.39 -20.94 -11.14
N ILE A 706 13.90 -22.06 -11.67
CA ILE A 706 14.35 -22.66 -12.92
C ILE A 706 14.20 -21.69 -14.08
N ARG A 707 13.00 -21.10 -14.22
CA ARG A 707 12.65 -20.24 -15.34
C ARG A 707 13.52 -18.99 -15.42
N HIS A 708 13.70 -18.32 -14.31
CA HIS A 708 14.39 -17.03 -14.30
C HIS A 708 15.91 -17.12 -14.22
N ASN A 709 16.47 -18.30 -13.95
CA ASN A 709 17.92 -18.47 -13.87
C ASN A 709 18.51 -19.28 -15.03
N TYR A 710 17.76 -20.26 -15.57
CA TYR A 710 18.34 -21.23 -16.52
C TYR A 710 17.53 -21.42 -17.79
N PHE A 711 16.20 -21.37 -17.74
CA PHE A 711 15.30 -21.71 -18.86
C PHE A 711 14.19 -20.67 -19.01
N GLU A 712 14.55 -19.48 -19.44
CA GLU A 712 13.62 -18.33 -19.49
C GLU A 712 12.45 -18.56 -20.47
N THR A 713 12.76 -19.13 -21.64
CA THR A 713 11.83 -19.29 -22.75
C THR A 713 11.30 -20.73 -22.88
N ASP A 714 10.19 -20.91 -23.61
CA ASP A 714 9.66 -22.23 -23.93
C ASP A 714 10.66 -23.04 -24.78
N GLU A 715 11.52 -22.37 -25.55
CA GLU A 715 12.55 -23.00 -26.40
C GLU A 715 13.69 -23.55 -25.55
N GLU A 716 14.15 -22.80 -24.57
CA GLU A 716 15.16 -23.25 -23.61
C GLU A 716 14.61 -24.37 -22.72
N LEU A 717 13.34 -24.30 -22.29
CA LEU A 717 12.68 -25.38 -21.53
C LEU A 717 12.74 -26.73 -22.24
N ARG A 718 12.72 -26.76 -23.57
CA ARG A 718 12.85 -27.99 -24.39
C ARG A 718 14.17 -28.72 -24.16
N SER A 719 15.22 -28.01 -23.78
CA SER A 719 16.52 -28.56 -23.44
C SER A 719 16.65 -29.05 -22.01
N PHE A 720 15.63 -28.90 -21.20
CA PHE A 720 15.66 -29.31 -19.78
C PHE A 720 15.85 -30.81 -19.66
N ASN A 721 16.94 -31.22 -18.99
CA ASN A 721 17.23 -32.59 -18.58
C ASN A 721 17.85 -32.52 -17.17
N LYS A 722 17.19 -33.14 -16.21
CA LYS A 722 17.64 -33.13 -14.78
C LYS A 722 19.10 -33.56 -14.65
N ASN A 723 19.50 -34.57 -15.39
CA ASN A 723 20.84 -35.14 -15.25
C ASN A 723 21.96 -34.23 -15.84
N ASP A 724 21.64 -33.40 -16.82
CA ASP A 724 22.60 -32.49 -17.45
C ASP A 724 22.80 -31.22 -16.60
N TYR A 725 21.87 -30.90 -15.68
CA TYR A 725 21.86 -29.72 -14.81
C TYR A 725 21.80 -30.12 -13.33
N ASP A 726 22.37 -31.26 -12.95
CA ASP A 726 22.29 -31.82 -11.60
C ASP A 726 22.92 -30.89 -10.54
N GLU A 727 24.02 -30.23 -10.85
CA GLU A 727 24.69 -29.28 -9.95
C GLU A 727 23.81 -28.05 -9.70
N GLU A 728 23.23 -27.46 -10.74
CA GLU A 728 22.36 -26.28 -10.67
C GLU A 728 21.06 -26.61 -9.94
N MET A 729 20.44 -27.76 -10.25
CA MET A 729 19.22 -28.21 -9.56
C MET A 729 19.47 -28.47 -8.09
N LYS A 730 20.63 -29.02 -7.74
CA LYS A 730 21.05 -29.22 -6.36
C LYS A 730 21.29 -27.89 -5.64
N GLU A 731 21.93 -26.92 -6.29
CA GLU A 731 22.13 -25.58 -5.72
C GLU A 731 20.81 -24.93 -5.36
N LEU A 732 19.82 -24.98 -6.26
CA LEU A 732 18.49 -24.44 -6.00
C LEU A 732 17.78 -25.18 -4.84
N SER A 733 17.92 -26.51 -4.79
CA SER A 733 17.35 -27.33 -3.71
C SER A 733 17.99 -26.98 -2.37
N ASP A 734 19.31 -26.88 -2.33
CA ASP A 734 20.07 -26.52 -1.11
C ASP A 734 19.69 -25.12 -0.63
N TYR A 735 19.49 -24.15 -1.53
CA TYR A 735 19.02 -22.83 -1.16
C TYR A 735 17.63 -22.85 -0.50
N VAL A 736 16.67 -23.57 -1.09
CA VAL A 736 15.30 -23.63 -0.57
C VAL A 736 15.29 -24.30 0.82
N VAL A 737 16.04 -25.39 0.98
CA VAL A 737 16.14 -26.13 2.26
C VAL A 737 16.86 -25.31 3.31
N SER A 738 17.99 -24.66 2.95
CA SER A 738 18.71 -23.77 3.87
C SER A 738 17.84 -22.61 4.37
N ARG A 739 17.05 -22.00 3.47
CA ARG A 739 16.11 -20.96 3.87
C ARG A 739 15.04 -21.45 4.84
N MET A 740 14.52 -22.65 4.63
CA MET A 740 13.58 -23.29 5.57
C MET A 740 14.23 -23.52 6.95
N ASP A 741 15.45 -24.03 6.98
CA ASP A 741 16.20 -24.27 8.21
C ASP A 741 16.48 -23.00 8.98
N ASP A 742 16.87 -21.95 8.29
CA ASP A 742 17.10 -20.63 8.87
C ASP A 742 15.82 -20.07 9.50
N ILE A 743 14.67 -20.17 8.81
CA ILE A 743 13.37 -19.76 9.32
C ILE A 743 12.99 -20.56 10.57
N ASN A 744 13.13 -21.88 10.53
CA ASN A 744 12.83 -22.77 11.66
C ASN A 744 13.73 -22.45 12.86
N SER A 745 15.02 -22.21 12.63
CA SER A 745 15.97 -21.81 13.66
C SER A 745 15.58 -20.48 14.31
N ARG A 746 15.25 -19.46 13.51
CA ARG A 746 14.80 -18.15 14.01
C ARG A 746 13.50 -18.23 14.81
N LEU A 747 12.61 -19.15 14.42
CA LEU A 747 11.33 -19.39 15.10
C LEU A 747 11.44 -20.33 16.29
N SER A 748 12.61 -20.89 16.55
CA SER A 748 12.87 -21.91 17.58
C SER A 748 11.95 -23.14 17.44
N TYR A 749 11.61 -23.51 16.21
CA TYR A 749 10.93 -24.76 15.94
C TYR A 749 11.93 -25.92 16.05
N GLU A 750 11.49 -27.04 16.60
CA GLU A 750 12.31 -28.26 16.58
C GLU A 750 12.54 -28.64 15.10
N ILE A 751 13.80 -28.77 14.73
CA ILE A 751 14.19 -29.29 13.42
C ILE A 751 13.85 -30.77 13.44
N SER A 752 12.69 -31.11 12.93
CA SER A 752 12.32 -32.49 12.64
C SER A 752 12.94 -32.90 11.30
N ASP A 753 12.93 -34.19 10.95
CA ASP A 753 13.48 -34.73 9.68
C ASP A 753 12.86 -34.17 8.38
N ASN A 754 12.29 -32.96 8.44
CA ASN A 754 11.60 -32.28 7.35
C ASN A 754 12.52 -31.89 6.17
N ASN A 755 13.84 -31.84 6.37
CA ASN A 755 14.77 -31.47 5.31
C ASN A 755 14.80 -32.50 4.19
N ASP A 756 14.85 -33.79 4.58
CA ASP A 756 14.84 -34.88 3.62
C ASP A 756 13.50 -34.96 2.89
N GLU A 757 12.38 -34.72 3.60
CA GLU A 757 11.05 -34.67 3.01
C GLU A 757 10.93 -33.54 1.95
N VAL A 758 11.44 -32.35 2.26
CA VAL A 758 11.39 -31.22 1.30
C VAL A 758 12.31 -31.45 0.12
N ARG A 759 13.49 -32.06 0.32
CA ARG A 759 14.36 -32.46 -0.78
C ARG A 759 13.68 -33.49 -1.68
N GLU A 760 13.05 -34.50 -1.13
CA GLU A 760 12.27 -35.49 -1.88
C GLU A 760 11.13 -34.83 -2.67
N GLU A 761 10.39 -33.91 -2.04
CA GLU A 761 9.33 -33.14 -2.75
C GLU A 761 9.89 -32.34 -3.94
N ILE A 762 11.05 -31.68 -3.78
CA ILE A 762 11.71 -30.92 -4.85
C ILE A 762 12.21 -31.88 -5.95
N ASP A 763 12.78 -33.01 -5.60
CA ASP A 763 13.22 -34.03 -6.56
C ASP A 763 12.05 -34.59 -7.39
N ILE A 764 10.92 -34.85 -6.76
CA ILE A 764 9.68 -35.25 -7.43
C ILE A 764 9.22 -34.18 -8.44
N ILE A 765 9.36 -32.88 -8.09
CA ILE A 765 9.04 -31.79 -9.02
C ILE A 765 9.96 -31.81 -10.23
N TYR A 766 11.28 -31.95 -10.04
CA TYR A 766 12.24 -32.03 -11.13
C TYR A 766 11.99 -33.25 -12.03
N GLU A 767 11.74 -34.41 -11.45
CA GLU A 767 11.43 -35.63 -12.21
C GLU A 767 10.13 -35.48 -13.02
N LYS A 768 9.15 -34.79 -12.46
CA LYS A 768 7.89 -34.52 -13.15
C LYS A 768 8.11 -33.58 -14.35
N ILE A 769 8.89 -32.52 -14.20
CA ILE A 769 9.26 -31.63 -15.29
C ILE A 769 9.98 -32.43 -16.38
N ASN A 770 10.98 -33.23 -16.00
CA ASN A 770 11.76 -34.04 -16.94
C ASN A 770 10.86 -34.99 -17.74
N ARG A 771 9.96 -35.73 -17.07
CA ARG A 771 8.99 -36.60 -17.72
C ARG A 771 8.08 -35.85 -18.70
N LEU A 772 7.60 -34.63 -18.36
CA LEU A 772 6.79 -33.84 -19.28
C LEU A 772 7.57 -33.40 -20.53
N VAL A 773 8.82 -33.02 -20.38
CA VAL A 773 9.71 -32.63 -21.47
C VAL A 773 9.98 -33.82 -22.36
N GLU A 774 10.30 -35.00 -21.81
CA GLU A 774 10.52 -36.24 -22.54
C GLU A 774 9.30 -36.71 -23.31
N HIS A 775 8.09 -36.68 -22.66
CA HIS A 775 6.83 -37.03 -23.32
C HIS A 775 6.51 -36.09 -24.50
N ALA A 776 6.92 -34.83 -24.40
CA ALA A 776 6.81 -33.86 -25.48
C ALA A 776 7.84 -34.02 -26.59
N ASN A 777 8.71 -35.06 -26.53
CA ASN A 777 9.84 -35.29 -27.42
C ASN A 777 10.75 -34.07 -27.54
N HIS A 778 10.92 -33.26 -26.49
CA HIS A 778 11.72 -32.03 -26.45
C HIS A 778 11.31 -30.95 -27.46
N GLU A 779 10.18 -31.06 -28.13
CA GLU A 779 9.74 -30.10 -29.15
C GLU A 779 8.40 -29.43 -28.83
N LYS A 780 7.47 -30.21 -28.28
CA LYS A 780 6.07 -29.78 -28.10
C LYS A 780 5.73 -29.41 -26.66
N ILE A 781 6.63 -28.70 -25.99
CA ILE A 781 6.46 -28.26 -24.56
C ILE A 781 6.43 -26.75 -24.43
N GLU A 782 5.60 -26.23 -23.54
CA GLU A 782 5.54 -24.83 -23.14
C GLU A 782 5.33 -24.73 -21.63
N TYR A 783 5.68 -23.59 -21.02
CA TYR A 783 5.36 -23.36 -19.62
C TYR A 783 3.85 -23.36 -19.34
N GLY A 784 3.05 -22.89 -20.28
CA GLY A 784 1.61 -22.75 -20.14
C GLY A 784 1.16 -21.30 -20.02
N ASN A 785 -0.16 -21.09 -19.84
CA ASN A 785 -0.72 -19.75 -19.73
C ASN A 785 -1.86 -19.69 -18.69
N ILE A 786 -2.07 -18.51 -18.13
CA ILE A 786 -3.05 -18.25 -17.06
C ILE A 786 -4.52 -18.43 -17.49
N MET A 787 -4.81 -18.42 -18.81
CA MET A 787 -6.16 -18.61 -19.33
C MET A 787 -6.51 -20.08 -19.49
N GLY A 788 -5.55 -20.98 -19.31
CA GLY A 788 -5.74 -22.40 -19.43
C GLY A 788 -5.93 -22.92 -20.87
N PHE A 789 -5.78 -22.05 -21.88
CA PHE A 789 -5.86 -22.47 -23.26
C PHE A 789 -4.66 -23.34 -23.62
N LYS A 790 -4.95 -24.53 -24.14
CA LYS A 790 -3.97 -25.46 -24.67
C LYS A 790 -3.86 -25.27 -26.17
N LYS A 791 -2.63 -25.12 -26.68
CA LYS A 791 -2.39 -25.18 -28.11
C LYS A 791 -2.53 -26.65 -28.57
N PRO A 792 -3.10 -26.91 -29.75
CA PRO A 792 -3.14 -28.27 -30.28
C PRO A 792 -1.76 -28.91 -30.29
N ASP A 793 -1.67 -30.16 -29.85
CA ASP A 793 -0.44 -30.95 -29.78
C ASP A 793 0.72 -30.39 -28.94
N MET A 794 0.45 -29.46 -28.02
CA MET A 794 1.44 -28.93 -27.10
C MET A 794 1.22 -29.46 -25.68
N TYR A 795 2.29 -29.88 -25.02
CA TYR A 795 2.34 -30.17 -23.60
C TYR A 795 2.58 -28.89 -22.81
N ARG A 796 2.19 -28.85 -21.54
CA ARG A 796 2.44 -27.70 -20.68
C ARG A 796 2.87 -28.11 -19.29
N ILE A 797 3.78 -27.37 -18.71
CA ILE A 797 4.24 -27.59 -17.34
C ILE A 797 3.17 -27.10 -16.34
N LEU A 798 2.58 -25.92 -16.59
CA LEU A 798 1.67 -25.23 -15.69
C LEU A 798 0.25 -25.20 -16.25
N LYS A 799 -0.73 -25.41 -15.38
CA LYS A 799 -2.15 -25.15 -15.65
C LYS A 799 -2.79 -24.41 -14.48
N PRO A 800 -3.74 -23.48 -14.74
CA PRO A 800 -4.50 -22.85 -13.64
C PRO A 800 -5.43 -23.84 -12.97
N PHE A 801 -5.79 -23.57 -11.72
CA PHE A 801 -6.78 -24.38 -11.00
C PHE A 801 -8.12 -24.44 -11.72
N GLY A 802 -8.73 -25.61 -11.71
CA GLY A 802 -10.06 -25.82 -12.31
C GLY A 802 -10.03 -26.11 -13.83
N VAL A 803 -8.85 -26.27 -14.40
CA VAL A 803 -8.70 -26.77 -15.78
C VAL A 803 -8.41 -28.25 -15.72
N ASP A 804 -9.37 -29.05 -16.14
CA ASP A 804 -9.23 -30.51 -16.23
C ASP A 804 -8.42 -30.89 -17.49
N GLU A 805 -7.43 -31.75 -17.31
CA GLU A 805 -6.71 -32.42 -18.37
C GLU A 805 -6.72 -33.91 -18.11
N GLU A 806 -7.34 -34.66 -18.99
CA GLU A 806 -7.42 -36.11 -18.87
C GLU A 806 -6.10 -36.83 -19.28
N GLU A 807 -5.23 -36.18 -20.08
CA GLU A 807 -4.08 -36.85 -20.68
C GLU A 807 -2.71 -36.50 -20.08
N TYR A 808 -2.55 -35.36 -19.38
CA TYR A 808 -1.22 -34.89 -18.96
C TYR A 808 -1.23 -34.37 -17.53
N ASP A 809 -0.21 -34.73 -16.78
CA ASP A 809 -0.04 -34.38 -15.38
C ASP A 809 0.67 -33.02 -15.16
N SER A 810 0.14 -31.94 -15.77
CA SER A 810 0.62 -30.56 -15.52
C SER A 810 0.42 -30.13 -14.08
N PHE A 811 1.26 -29.20 -13.59
CA PHE A 811 1.13 -28.66 -12.24
C PHE A 811 -0.06 -27.67 -12.14
N ASN A 812 -0.98 -27.93 -11.21
CA ASN A 812 -2.04 -27.00 -10.85
C ASN A 812 -1.45 -25.80 -10.11
N THR A 813 -1.39 -24.66 -10.76
CA THR A 813 -0.64 -23.51 -10.24
C THR A 813 -1.56 -22.30 -10.03
N MET A 814 -1.35 -21.61 -8.92
CA MET A 814 -2.14 -20.43 -8.60
C MET A 814 -1.81 -19.25 -9.52
N THR A 815 -2.84 -18.47 -9.84
CA THR A 815 -2.73 -17.20 -10.58
C THR A 815 -2.90 -15.98 -9.65
N SER A 816 -3.14 -16.19 -8.38
CA SER A 816 -3.19 -15.19 -7.31
C SER A 816 -2.90 -15.86 -5.98
N MET A 817 -2.12 -15.23 -5.13
CA MET A 817 -1.78 -15.75 -3.79
C MET A 817 -2.99 -15.84 -2.85
N ARG A 818 -4.14 -15.27 -3.22
CA ARG A 818 -5.41 -15.37 -2.47
C ARG A 818 -6.19 -16.63 -2.79
N ASN A 819 -5.82 -17.35 -3.84
CA ASN A 819 -6.46 -18.62 -4.22
C ASN A 819 -5.95 -19.77 -3.32
N VAL A 820 -6.08 -19.59 -2.02
CA VAL A 820 -5.61 -20.55 -1.02
C VAL A 820 -6.58 -21.70 -0.78
N GLU A 821 -7.88 -21.52 -1.08
CA GLU A 821 -8.90 -22.56 -1.01
C GLU A 821 -9.10 -23.24 -2.37
N ALA A 822 -9.54 -24.49 -2.36
CA ALA A 822 -9.90 -25.18 -3.59
C ALA A 822 -11.08 -24.49 -4.27
N MET A 823 -10.93 -24.10 -5.53
CA MET A 823 -12.05 -23.60 -6.32
C MET A 823 -12.88 -24.78 -6.78
N VAL A 824 -14.18 -24.68 -6.58
CA VAL A 824 -15.17 -25.61 -7.17
C VAL A 824 -15.81 -24.89 -8.36
N ASN A 825 -15.68 -25.46 -9.55
CA ASN A 825 -16.42 -25.00 -10.71
C ASN A 825 -17.89 -25.38 -10.54
N VAL A 826 -18.76 -24.38 -10.52
CA VAL A 826 -20.21 -24.61 -10.54
C VAL A 826 -20.69 -24.41 -11.97
N ASN A 827 -21.03 -25.50 -12.63
CA ASN A 827 -21.72 -25.46 -13.91
C ASN A 827 -23.22 -25.28 -13.65
N VAL A 828 -23.77 -24.16 -14.05
CA VAL A 828 -25.21 -23.95 -14.05
C VAL A 828 -25.77 -24.58 -15.34
N ILE A 829 -26.39 -25.75 -15.20
CA ILE A 829 -27.15 -26.36 -16.31
C ILE A 829 -28.51 -25.71 -16.29
N VAL A 830 -28.79 -24.90 -17.28
CA VAL A 830 -30.14 -24.43 -17.54
C VAL A 830 -30.88 -25.57 -18.27
N LEU A 831 -31.73 -26.27 -17.55
CA LEU A 831 -32.67 -27.20 -18.19
C LEU A 831 -33.68 -26.34 -18.98
N GLU A 832 -33.55 -26.31 -20.28
CA GLU A 832 -34.65 -25.78 -21.12
C GLU A 832 -35.85 -26.72 -20.95
N ASP A 833 -36.96 -26.18 -20.48
CA ASP A 833 -38.21 -26.89 -20.43
C ASP A 833 -38.63 -27.28 -21.89
N GLU A 834 -38.63 -28.58 -22.15
CA GLU A 834 -39.09 -29.14 -23.47
C GLU A 834 -40.56 -28.89 -23.77
N ASP A 835 -41.29 -28.18 -22.88
CA ASP A 835 -42.73 -28.02 -22.97
C ASP A 835 -43.20 -26.83 -23.84
N GLU A 836 -42.32 -26.02 -24.42
CA GLU A 836 -42.77 -24.92 -25.32
C GLU A 836 -42.75 -25.26 -26.84
N LYS A 837 -42.53 -26.49 -27.24
CA LYS A 837 -42.58 -26.91 -28.67
C LYS A 837 -43.86 -27.56 -29.10
N ASN A 838 -44.91 -27.59 -28.24
CA ASN A 838 -46.23 -28.11 -28.66
C ASN A 838 -47.33 -27.12 -28.27
N ASN A 839 -47.36 -25.95 -28.90
CA ASN A 839 -48.58 -25.17 -29.12
C ASN A 839 -48.44 -24.31 -30.37
#